data_1fb44283c8a3806f4150460778cd944a
#
_entry.id   1fb44283c8a3806f4150460778cd944a
#
_cell.length_a   1.000
_cell.length_b   1.000
_cell.length_c   1.000
_cell.angle_alpha   90.00
_cell.angle_beta   90.00
_cell.angle_gamma   90.00
#
_symmetry.space_group_name_H-M   'P 1'
#
loop_
_entity.id
_entity.type
_entity.pdbx_description
1 polymer ?
#
loop_
_entity_poly.entity_id
_entity_poly.type
_entity_poly.pdbx_seq_one_letter_code
_entity_poly.pdbx_strand_id
1 'polypeptide(L)'
;MFSFQDHHHQLAMSRQGSMRTAAVFSLISICVANVVLHARAQANTRGFISIDCGSPPSAGYVDAVTWLPYVSDAQFVDAGVSHNISAEHADMIDLKLPRLYNDLRSFPTGARNCYTVRPLTPGTKYLVRATFLHGNYDGLGPGGLAVFDLHLGVNFWQTVNVSSVSDTFQAEIITVVPDDYVQVCLVGKKGLGTPFISGLELRPLPDTLYTVVANASMSMAVHGRYNLGPDDENLIVRYPSDPHDRVWKVLANLRSWNPTNTTGTVRYVAGDQFEVPSAVMQTAATVDDGFSLRFYWDAYESNKELDYFAVLHMAELRRLNSSEARICEVYLNNGLWYSKPFSPEFRYSSSMFGMVTGSVEYSFRIEPTANSTLPPLLNALEIYVMVPTTERATHGGDVSAIMAIKAKYEIKRNWMGDPCGPKIYLWDGVGCNYAISSAPRITSLNLSSNGLVGDITTLLSNLTALQNLDLSHNNLSGNIPEFLAQLPSLAVLDLTGNKFNGSVPESLLKRSREGAFSLRIEANISSISNDQPQGKKSNRIAAVKVAVAAVVLSVMVVVVVTLTLCLRRRRTENDLSVRPLNGRISKEDNGDAVSMQFDNRQFSYKELKTITNSFEKSIGKGGFGVVYLGYLEDGTPVAVKTRSESSSQGVNEFLAEALHLIRVHHRNLVNLVGHCKDGQHSALVYEYMSEGTLQEKLREKSSESLTWRQRLRISLDSAQGLEYLHKACTPPLIHRDVKTANILLNGSNLEAKIADFGLSKAFNNDLQSHVSTRVVGTPGYLDPEYYTSFQLSEKSDVYSFGIVLLEVVTGQPPILPESVHIVQWARQRLAKGDIESVVDDNMQGRYDLNSVWKVADLALRCTEQAASQRPTMADVVVQLKESLELEEGCERVHGFYAGSGDEYAESSDAASQSTQSGRVQDLVSGPAAR
;
A
#
# COMPACT_ATOMS: atom_id res chain seq x y z
N MET A 1 -43.71 -42.23 76.38
CA MET A 1 -44.12 -42.10 74.90
C MET A 1 -44.07 -40.66 74.41
N PHE A 2 -43.12 -39.85 74.90
CA PHE A 2 -43.03 -38.43 74.54
C PHE A 2 -41.58 -38.02 74.06
N SER A 3 -40.75 -39.01 73.71
CA SER A 3 -39.34 -38.69 73.37
C SER A 3 -38.97 -39.03 71.87
N PHE A 4 -39.89 -39.49 71.06
CA PHE A 4 -39.57 -39.89 69.66
C PHE A 4 -40.13 -38.95 68.62
N GLN A 5 -41.01 -38.01 68.95
CA GLN A 5 -41.61 -37.09 68.01
C GLN A 5 -40.78 -35.83 67.74
N ASP A 6 -39.98 -35.39 68.74
CA ASP A 6 -39.18 -34.14 68.59
C ASP A 6 -37.91 -34.34 67.71
N HIS A 7 -37.41 -35.55 67.62
CA HIS A 7 -36.22 -35.83 66.79
C HIS A 7 -36.48 -35.84 65.26
N HIS A 8 -37.75 -36.28 64.89
CA HIS A 8 -38.14 -36.24 63.51
C HIS A 8 -38.47 -34.82 62.98
N HIS A 9 -38.96 -33.90 63.80
CA HIS A 9 -39.22 -32.52 63.46
C HIS A 9 -37.94 -31.68 63.33
N GLN A 10 -36.92 -31.93 64.14
CA GLN A 10 -35.60 -31.25 64.02
C GLN A 10 -34.81 -31.75 62.81
N LEU A 11 -34.88 -33.01 62.43
CA LEU A 11 -34.22 -33.57 61.20
C LEU A 11 -34.95 -33.10 59.91
N ALA A 12 -36.27 -32.89 59.95
CA ALA A 12 -37.04 -32.34 58.80
C ALA A 12 -36.77 -30.85 58.57
N MET A 13 -36.66 -30.04 59.63
CA MET A 13 -36.31 -28.61 59.52
C MET A 13 -34.82 -28.41 59.09
N SER A 14 -33.89 -29.25 59.58
CA SER A 14 -32.52 -29.22 59.13
C SER A 14 -32.34 -29.59 57.66
N ARG A 15 -33.10 -30.55 57.13
CA ARG A 15 -33.06 -30.89 55.66
C ARG A 15 -33.73 -29.81 54.80
N GLN A 16 -34.81 -29.16 55.24
CA GLN A 16 -35.41 -28.03 54.50
C GLN A 16 -34.54 -26.78 54.51
N GLY A 17 -33.80 -26.50 55.57
CA GLY A 17 -32.80 -25.44 55.65
C GLY A 17 -31.62 -25.70 54.69
N SER A 18 -31.08 -26.92 54.64
CA SER A 18 -30.00 -27.32 53.73
C SER A 18 -30.39 -27.30 52.28
N MET A 19 -31.63 -27.70 51.90
CA MET A 19 -32.14 -27.61 50.53
C MET A 19 -32.36 -26.16 50.08
N ARG A 20 -32.83 -25.27 50.97
CA ARG A 20 -33.01 -23.84 50.65
C ARG A 20 -31.66 -23.12 50.49
N THR A 21 -30.65 -23.42 51.31
CA THR A 21 -29.31 -22.89 51.16
C THR A 21 -28.62 -23.41 49.88
N ALA A 22 -28.74 -24.70 49.57
CA ALA A 22 -28.20 -25.29 48.32
C ALA A 22 -28.88 -24.68 47.05
N ALA A 23 -30.21 -24.46 47.08
CA ALA A 23 -30.91 -23.78 45.98
C ALA A 23 -30.54 -22.32 45.80
N VAL A 24 -30.31 -21.59 46.91
CA VAL A 24 -29.86 -20.19 46.88
C VAL A 24 -28.41 -20.13 46.35
N PHE A 25 -27.49 -21.04 46.78
CA PHE A 25 -26.14 -21.11 46.24
C PHE A 25 -26.11 -21.49 44.76
N SER A 26 -26.97 -22.39 44.32
CA SER A 26 -27.13 -22.75 42.92
C SER A 26 -27.63 -21.59 42.08
N LEU A 27 -28.61 -20.84 42.54
CA LEU A 27 -29.12 -19.61 41.89
C LEU A 27 -28.07 -18.52 41.84
N ILE A 28 -27.32 -18.28 42.91
CA ILE A 28 -26.23 -17.32 42.93
C ILE A 28 -25.11 -17.75 41.96
N SER A 29 -24.75 -19.05 41.92
CA SER A 29 -23.77 -19.56 40.96
C SER A 29 -24.22 -19.41 39.54
N ILE A 30 -25.49 -19.62 39.21
CA ILE A 30 -26.06 -19.41 37.88
C ILE A 30 -26.08 -17.92 37.56
N CYS A 31 -26.45 -17.04 38.50
CA CYS A 31 -26.38 -15.59 38.29
C CYS A 31 -24.96 -15.09 38.12
N VAL A 32 -23.98 -15.58 38.91
CA VAL A 32 -22.55 -15.25 38.74
C VAL A 32 -22.01 -15.79 37.42
N ALA A 33 -22.35 -17.01 37.04
CA ALA A 33 -21.96 -17.58 35.75
C ALA A 33 -22.54 -16.77 34.58
N ASN A 34 -23.83 -16.34 34.67
CA ASN A 34 -24.42 -15.46 33.67
C ASN A 34 -23.78 -14.09 33.65
N VAL A 35 -23.46 -13.47 34.80
CA VAL A 35 -22.75 -12.19 34.87
C VAL A 35 -21.33 -12.32 34.30
N VAL A 36 -20.61 -13.41 34.58
CA VAL A 36 -19.26 -13.66 34.04
C VAL A 36 -19.32 -13.96 32.54
N LEU A 37 -20.34 -14.67 32.05
CA LEU A 37 -20.57 -14.87 30.61
C LEU A 37 -20.90 -13.55 29.91
N HIS A 38 -21.77 -12.72 30.49
CA HIS A 38 -22.06 -11.37 29.95
C HIS A 38 -20.86 -10.44 30.03
N ALA A 39 -20.05 -10.49 31.11
CA ALA A 39 -18.84 -9.68 31.24
C ALA A 39 -17.74 -10.12 30.25
N ARG A 40 -17.68 -11.41 29.88
CA ARG A 40 -16.79 -11.87 28.80
C ARG A 40 -17.28 -11.47 27.40
N ALA A 41 -18.59 -11.37 27.18
CA ALA A 41 -19.16 -10.87 25.93
C ALA A 41 -18.98 -9.35 25.75
N GLN A 42 -18.90 -8.57 26.86
CA GLN A 42 -18.69 -7.13 26.79
C GLN A 42 -17.22 -6.69 26.56
N ALA A 43 -16.26 -7.62 26.53
CA ALA A 43 -14.84 -7.29 26.46
C ALA A 43 -14.39 -6.70 25.10
N ASN A 44 -15.20 -6.73 24.06
CA ASN A 44 -14.77 -6.40 22.69
C ASN A 44 -15.31 -5.08 22.11
N THR A 45 -16.06 -4.29 22.88
CA THR A 45 -16.62 -3.00 22.38
C THR A 45 -15.74 -1.79 22.74
N ARG A 46 -14.56 -2.01 23.29
CA ARG A 46 -13.62 -0.93 23.65
C ARG A 46 -13.19 -0.19 22.39
N GLY A 47 -13.47 1.12 22.36
CA GLY A 47 -13.15 1.97 21.21
C GLY A 47 -14.23 2.01 20.11
N PHE A 48 -15.37 1.32 20.27
CA PHE A 48 -16.54 1.50 19.42
C PHE A 48 -17.12 2.90 19.64
N ILE A 49 -17.36 3.62 18.56
CA ILE A 49 -18.03 4.92 18.57
C ILE A 49 -19.27 4.80 17.69
N SER A 50 -20.43 5.17 18.23
CA SER A 50 -21.71 5.18 17.51
C SER A 50 -22.38 6.53 17.71
N ILE A 51 -22.61 7.24 16.63
CA ILE A 51 -23.12 8.60 16.59
C ILE A 51 -24.48 8.59 15.88
N ASP A 52 -25.50 9.11 16.56
CA ASP A 52 -26.84 9.33 16.03
C ASP A 52 -26.92 10.78 15.55
N CYS A 53 -26.98 10.93 14.23
CA CYS A 53 -26.88 12.23 13.56
C CYS A 53 -28.24 12.95 13.57
N GLY A 54 -28.24 14.18 14.09
CA GLY A 54 -29.45 14.99 14.22
C GLY A 54 -30.20 14.81 15.53
N SER A 55 -29.82 13.84 16.37
CA SER A 55 -30.44 13.66 17.68
C SER A 55 -30.10 14.81 18.66
N PRO A 56 -30.99 15.14 19.61
CA PRO A 56 -30.75 16.22 20.57
C PRO A 56 -29.46 16.00 21.40
N PRO A 57 -28.72 17.07 21.78
CA PRO A 57 -27.44 16.95 22.49
C PRO A 57 -27.46 16.14 23.79
N SER A 58 -28.64 16.06 24.46
CA SER A 58 -28.82 15.28 25.70
C SER A 58 -29.32 13.85 25.46
N ALA A 59 -29.57 13.44 24.21
CA ALA A 59 -30.14 12.17 23.86
C ALA A 59 -29.05 11.12 23.59
N GLY A 60 -28.70 10.36 24.62
CA GLY A 60 -27.95 9.10 24.44
C GLY A 60 -28.88 7.91 24.69
N TYR A 61 -28.67 6.82 23.98
CA TYR A 61 -29.40 5.57 24.19
C TYR A 61 -28.53 4.35 23.95
N VAL A 62 -29.04 3.19 24.38
CA VAL A 62 -28.45 1.89 24.05
C VAL A 62 -29.39 1.22 23.06
N ASP A 63 -28.87 0.83 21.90
CA ASP A 63 -29.64 0.15 20.86
C ASP A 63 -30.13 -1.21 21.36
N ALA A 64 -31.38 -1.51 21.14
CA ALA A 64 -32.04 -2.69 21.71
C ALA A 64 -31.56 -4.01 21.07
N VAL A 65 -31.03 -3.99 19.85
CA VAL A 65 -30.56 -5.16 19.10
C VAL A 65 -29.07 -5.42 19.32
N THR A 66 -28.27 -4.38 19.17
CA THR A 66 -26.80 -4.48 19.24
C THR A 66 -26.26 -4.26 20.63
N TRP A 67 -27.03 -3.69 21.58
CA TRP A 67 -26.62 -3.28 22.92
C TRP A 67 -25.48 -2.25 22.91
N LEU A 68 -25.26 -1.58 21.77
CA LEU A 68 -24.23 -0.55 21.63
C LEU A 68 -24.79 0.81 22.05
N PRO A 69 -24.01 1.62 22.77
CA PRO A 69 -24.39 2.98 23.14
C PRO A 69 -24.25 3.93 21.95
N TYR A 70 -25.29 4.72 21.67
CA TYR A 70 -25.29 5.80 20.70
C TYR A 70 -25.29 7.15 21.41
N VAL A 71 -24.55 8.11 20.85
CA VAL A 71 -24.46 9.49 21.33
C VAL A 71 -24.89 10.47 20.24
N SER A 72 -25.35 11.67 20.64
CA SER A 72 -25.66 12.75 19.71
C SER A 72 -24.41 13.23 18.97
N ASP A 73 -24.61 13.68 17.73
CA ASP A 73 -23.55 14.22 16.87
C ASP A 73 -23.11 15.68 17.23
N ALA A 74 -23.77 16.32 18.17
CA ALA A 74 -23.55 17.72 18.50
C ALA A 74 -22.10 18.11 18.86
N GLN A 75 -21.29 17.14 19.33
CA GLN A 75 -19.88 17.36 19.66
C GLN A 75 -18.91 17.13 18.50
N PHE A 76 -19.38 16.59 17.36
CA PHE A 76 -18.54 16.20 16.24
C PHE A 76 -18.72 17.08 15.01
N VAL A 77 -19.76 17.93 15.00
CA VAL A 77 -20.09 18.82 13.89
C VAL A 77 -20.69 20.13 14.42
N ASP A 78 -20.30 21.26 13.81
CA ASP A 78 -20.76 22.61 14.18
C ASP A 78 -21.67 23.25 13.13
N ALA A 79 -22.18 22.46 12.15
CA ALA A 79 -23.03 22.92 11.06
C ALA A 79 -24.21 21.95 10.85
N GLY A 80 -25.12 22.36 9.94
CA GLY A 80 -26.28 21.58 9.55
C GLY A 80 -27.50 21.79 10.43
N VAL A 81 -28.61 21.17 10.04
CA VAL A 81 -29.92 21.28 10.70
C VAL A 81 -30.41 19.88 11.04
N SER A 82 -30.83 19.68 12.30
CA SER A 82 -31.42 18.42 12.75
C SER A 82 -32.87 18.30 12.33
N HIS A 83 -33.26 17.11 11.90
CA HIS A 83 -34.62 16.78 11.49
C HIS A 83 -34.99 15.40 12.00
N ASN A 84 -36.28 15.17 12.19
CA ASN A 84 -36.86 13.84 12.31
C ASN A 84 -37.43 13.42 10.94
N ILE A 85 -37.47 12.14 10.67
CA ILE A 85 -38.19 11.62 9.50
C ILE A 85 -39.68 11.96 9.62
N SER A 86 -40.42 11.95 8.49
CA SER A 86 -41.86 12.22 8.55
C SER A 86 -42.61 11.16 9.35
N ALA A 87 -43.70 11.54 10.06
CA ALA A 87 -44.50 10.63 10.88
C ALA A 87 -45.04 9.42 10.07
N GLU A 88 -45.42 9.63 8.82
CA GLU A 88 -45.88 8.59 7.92
C GLU A 88 -44.79 7.52 7.66
N HIS A 89 -43.55 7.93 7.56
CA HIS A 89 -42.44 7.00 7.39
C HIS A 89 -41.99 6.38 8.72
N ALA A 90 -42.15 7.11 9.84
CA ALA A 90 -41.86 6.57 11.17
C ALA A 90 -42.75 5.38 11.51
N ASP A 91 -44.06 5.46 11.19
CA ASP A 91 -45.02 4.38 11.41
C ASP A 91 -44.72 3.11 10.58
N MET A 92 -44.12 3.28 9.38
CA MET A 92 -43.67 2.15 8.56
C MET A 92 -42.35 1.53 9.08
N ILE A 93 -41.57 2.30 9.81
CA ILE A 93 -40.25 1.92 10.32
C ILE A 93 -40.34 1.23 11.68
N ASP A 94 -41.32 1.57 12.53
CA ASP A 94 -41.42 1.13 13.94
C ASP A 94 -41.44 -0.39 14.13
N LEU A 95 -41.57 -1.16 13.06
CA LEU A 95 -41.61 -2.63 13.11
C LEU A 95 -40.29 -3.30 12.63
N LYS A 96 -39.35 -2.60 11.99
CA LYS A 96 -38.20 -3.28 11.31
C LYS A 96 -36.86 -2.56 11.30
N LEU A 97 -36.74 -1.24 11.53
CA LEU A 97 -35.50 -0.52 11.42
C LEU A 97 -34.94 -0.06 12.79
N PRO A 98 -33.60 0.00 12.95
CA PRO A 98 -32.96 0.55 14.13
C PRO A 98 -33.36 2.00 14.38
N ARG A 99 -33.43 2.41 15.68
CA ARG A 99 -33.72 3.77 16.14
C ARG A 99 -32.86 4.86 15.47
N LEU A 100 -31.63 4.51 15.06
CA LEU A 100 -30.68 5.35 14.34
C LEU A 100 -31.28 6.05 13.10
N TYR A 101 -32.33 5.53 12.51
CA TYR A 101 -32.97 6.10 11.33
C TYR A 101 -34.12 7.10 11.63
N ASN A 102 -34.43 7.34 12.90
CA ASN A 102 -35.51 8.27 13.28
C ASN A 102 -35.09 9.73 13.11
N ASP A 103 -33.80 10.01 13.24
CA ASP A 103 -33.22 11.34 13.21
C ASP A 103 -32.21 11.43 12.05
N LEU A 104 -31.99 12.66 11.55
CA LEU A 104 -30.94 12.93 10.57
C LEU A 104 -30.46 14.38 10.69
N ARG A 105 -29.24 14.64 10.21
CA ARG A 105 -28.71 16.00 10.02
C ARG A 105 -28.57 16.31 8.54
N SER A 106 -29.21 17.40 8.08
CA SER A 106 -29.07 17.93 6.71
C SER A 106 -28.13 19.13 6.66
N PHE A 107 -27.51 19.34 5.49
CA PHE A 107 -26.55 20.41 5.25
C PHE A 107 -26.98 21.29 4.06
N PRO A 108 -27.95 22.21 4.27
CA PRO A 108 -28.46 23.06 3.19
C PRO A 108 -27.47 24.15 2.76
N THR A 109 -26.43 24.39 3.56
CA THR A 109 -25.41 25.44 3.30
C THR A 109 -24.01 24.83 3.35
N GLY A 110 -23.06 25.45 2.65
CA GLY A 110 -21.69 24.97 2.55
C GLY A 110 -21.51 23.90 1.47
N ALA A 111 -20.45 24.00 0.67
CA ALA A 111 -20.14 23.04 -0.37
C ALA A 111 -19.62 21.71 0.22
N ARG A 112 -18.99 21.76 1.40
CA ARG A 112 -18.40 20.62 2.13
C ARG A 112 -18.68 20.79 3.61
N ASN A 113 -19.24 19.75 4.22
CA ASN A 113 -19.56 19.70 5.64
C ASN A 113 -18.99 18.41 6.24
N CYS A 114 -18.25 18.52 7.35
CA CYS A 114 -17.47 17.41 7.88
C CYS A 114 -17.73 17.16 9.35
N TYR A 115 -17.89 15.87 9.69
CA TYR A 115 -17.75 15.38 11.06
C TYR A 115 -16.26 15.21 11.39
N THR A 116 -15.83 15.65 12.55
CA THR A 116 -14.49 15.39 13.09
C THR A 116 -14.62 14.49 14.31
N VAL A 117 -14.30 13.21 14.14
CA VAL A 117 -14.42 12.22 15.22
C VAL A 117 -13.10 12.04 15.92
N ARG A 118 -13.09 12.33 17.22
CA ARG A 118 -11.92 12.18 18.12
C ARG A 118 -12.35 11.87 19.56
N PRO A 119 -11.48 11.29 20.44
CA PRO A 119 -10.12 10.85 20.14
C PRO A 119 -10.09 9.46 19.49
N LEU A 120 -9.17 9.25 18.55
CA LEU A 120 -8.86 7.95 17.96
C LEU A 120 -7.42 7.55 18.29
N THR A 121 -7.07 6.29 18.10
CA THR A 121 -5.69 5.82 18.28
C THR A 121 -4.96 5.90 16.93
N PRO A 122 -3.90 6.74 16.82
CA PRO A 122 -3.12 6.84 15.57
C PRO A 122 -2.55 5.49 15.15
N GLY A 123 -2.53 5.24 13.84
CA GLY A 123 -2.04 3.99 13.27
C GLY A 123 -3.01 2.81 13.36
N THR A 124 -4.13 2.95 14.06
CA THR A 124 -5.14 1.89 14.19
C THR A 124 -6.04 1.83 12.95
N LYS A 125 -6.36 0.60 12.56
CA LYS A 125 -7.32 0.30 11.51
C LYS A 125 -8.75 0.44 12.03
N TYR A 126 -9.61 1.12 11.28
CA TYR A 126 -11.03 1.30 11.60
C TYR A 126 -11.91 0.91 10.42
N LEU A 127 -13.02 0.26 10.72
CA LEU A 127 -14.20 0.25 9.86
C LEU A 127 -15.01 1.51 10.19
N VAL A 128 -15.23 2.36 9.18
CA VAL A 128 -16.05 3.57 9.27
C VAL A 128 -17.32 3.32 8.47
N ARG A 129 -18.49 3.51 9.09
CA ARG A 129 -19.81 3.31 8.49
C ARG A 129 -20.64 4.58 8.57
N ALA A 130 -21.15 5.04 7.44
CA ALA A 130 -22.11 6.13 7.33
C ALA A 130 -23.45 5.58 6.85
N THR A 131 -24.56 5.96 7.51
CA THR A 131 -25.90 5.47 7.22
C THR A 131 -26.85 6.61 6.86
N PHE A 132 -27.76 6.35 5.94
CA PHE A 132 -28.65 7.34 5.35
C PHE A 132 -30.05 6.76 5.19
N LEU A 133 -31.07 7.51 5.65
CA LEU A 133 -32.49 7.34 5.33
C LEU A 133 -33.10 8.72 5.14
N HIS A 134 -33.67 8.97 3.96
CA HIS A 134 -34.30 10.26 3.68
C HIS A 134 -35.58 10.45 4.53
N GLY A 135 -36.45 9.44 4.61
CA GLY A 135 -37.63 9.45 5.44
C GLY A 135 -38.58 10.63 5.18
N ASN A 136 -38.48 11.27 3.98
CA ASN A 136 -39.26 12.45 3.58
C ASN A 136 -39.21 13.61 4.61
N TYR A 137 -38.02 13.83 5.22
CA TYR A 137 -37.81 14.83 6.27
C TYR A 137 -38.11 16.27 5.86
N ASP A 138 -37.99 16.57 4.57
CA ASP A 138 -38.22 17.91 3.98
C ASP A 138 -39.64 18.08 3.38
N GLY A 139 -40.43 17.02 3.35
CA GLY A 139 -41.78 17.04 2.79
C GLY A 139 -41.86 17.17 1.28
N LEU A 140 -40.73 17.05 0.57
CA LEU A 140 -40.67 17.22 -0.90
C LEU A 140 -40.91 15.90 -1.66
N GLY A 141 -41.03 14.78 -0.95
CA GLY A 141 -41.18 13.46 -1.55
C GLY A 141 -40.03 13.12 -2.50
N PRO A 142 -40.31 12.53 -3.68
CA PRO A 142 -39.26 12.19 -4.65
C PRO A 142 -38.47 13.40 -5.18
N GLY A 143 -38.98 14.63 -5.05
CA GLY A 143 -38.30 15.86 -5.47
C GLY A 143 -37.18 16.31 -4.52
N GLY A 144 -37.15 15.75 -3.28
CA GLY A 144 -36.13 16.05 -2.27
C GLY A 144 -34.92 15.13 -2.29
N LEU A 145 -34.90 14.11 -3.15
CA LEU A 145 -33.81 13.14 -3.22
C LEU A 145 -32.48 13.78 -3.56
N ALA A 146 -31.40 13.26 -2.94
CA ALA A 146 -30.09 13.89 -3.00
C ALA A 146 -29.01 12.94 -3.56
N VAL A 147 -28.10 13.54 -4.36
CA VAL A 147 -26.84 12.91 -4.79
C VAL A 147 -25.69 13.78 -4.32
N PHE A 148 -24.76 13.21 -3.55
CA PHE A 148 -23.62 13.90 -3.00
C PHE A 148 -22.45 12.94 -2.80
N ASP A 149 -21.24 13.47 -2.62
CA ASP A 149 -20.05 12.65 -2.43
C ASP A 149 -19.67 12.55 -0.95
N LEU A 150 -19.18 11.38 -0.56
CA LEU A 150 -18.50 11.15 0.70
C LEU A 150 -17.00 11.25 0.50
N HIS A 151 -16.33 11.95 1.40
CA HIS A 151 -14.89 11.98 1.51
C HIS A 151 -14.46 11.49 2.89
N LEU A 152 -13.36 10.73 2.94
CA LEU A 152 -12.68 10.39 4.17
C LEU A 152 -11.40 11.22 4.26
N GLY A 153 -11.35 12.19 5.20
CA GLY A 153 -10.33 13.23 5.19
C GLY A 153 -10.37 14.05 3.90
N VAL A 154 -9.27 14.03 3.16
CA VAL A 154 -9.12 14.76 1.89
C VAL A 154 -9.43 13.90 0.66
N ASN A 155 -9.62 12.58 0.83
CA ASN A 155 -9.76 11.64 -0.28
C ASN A 155 -11.23 11.29 -0.53
N PHE A 156 -11.58 11.14 -1.80
CA PHE A 156 -12.90 10.68 -2.22
C PHE A 156 -13.13 9.23 -1.72
N TRP A 157 -14.30 8.96 -1.17
CA TRP A 157 -14.72 7.64 -0.72
C TRP A 157 -15.69 7.01 -1.72
N GLN A 158 -16.89 7.57 -1.86
CA GLN A 158 -17.90 7.15 -2.82
C GLN A 158 -19.00 8.20 -3.00
N THR A 159 -19.82 8.06 -4.05
CA THR A 159 -21.03 8.85 -4.23
C THR A 159 -22.20 8.18 -3.51
N VAL A 160 -22.96 8.95 -2.72
CA VAL A 160 -24.25 8.57 -2.18
C VAL A 160 -25.32 9.01 -3.17
N ASN A 161 -26.12 8.06 -3.65
CA ASN A 161 -27.26 8.30 -4.51
C ASN A 161 -28.52 7.76 -3.83
N VAL A 162 -29.32 8.65 -3.29
CA VAL A 162 -30.59 8.30 -2.62
C VAL A 162 -31.70 8.28 -3.66
N SER A 163 -32.14 7.10 -4.05
CA SER A 163 -33.12 6.86 -5.12
C SER A 163 -34.55 6.80 -4.64
N SER A 164 -34.77 6.62 -3.33
CA SER A 164 -36.10 6.53 -2.71
C SER A 164 -36.07 7.18 -1.34
N VAL A 165 -37.22 7.71 -0.92
CA VAL A 165 -37.40 8.30 0.43
C VAL A 165 -37.42 7.24 1.53
N SER A 166 -37.73 5.99 1.17
CA SER A 166 -37.93 4.87 2.11
C SER A 166 -36.75 3.91 2.15
N ASP A 167 -35.81 4.02 1.20
CA ASP A 167 -34.66 3.11 1.14
C ASP A 167 -33.53 3.56 2.05
N THR A 168 -32.93 2.60 2.74
CA THR A 168 -31.71 2.84 3.52
C THR A 168 -30.49 2.67 2.64
N PHE A 169 -29.58 3.63 2.73
CA PHE A 169 -28.24 3.52 2.10
C PHE A 169 -27.17 3.43 3.19
N GLN A 170 -26.19 2.57 2.98
CA GLN A 170 -25.10 2.36 3.93
C GLN A 170 -23.77 2.30 3.17
N ALA A 171 -22.84 3.13 3.59
CA ALA A 171 -21.47 3.20 3.09
C ALA A 171 -20.52 2.71 4.18
N GLU A 172 -19.63 1.77 3.87
CA GLU A 172 -18.59 1.29 4.76
C GLU A 172 -17.23 1.40 4.10
N ILE A 173 -16.20 1.76 4.88
CA ILE A 173 -14.81 1.79 4.44
C ILE A 173 -13.90 1.29 5.56
N ILE A 174 -12.91 0.48 5.22
CA ILE A 174 -11.83 0.06 6.11
C ILE A 174 -10.59 0.89 5.79
N THR A 175 -10.06 1.58 6.79
CA THR A 175 -8.93 2.49 6.64
C THR A 175 -8.02 2.47 7.87
N VAL A 176 -6.76 2.83 7.72
CA VAL A 176 -5.84 3.14 8.83
C VAL A 176 -5.87 4.64 9.08
N VAL A 177 -6.17 5.04 10.32
CA VAL A 177 -6.24 6.45 10.71
C VAL A 177 -4.85 6.91 11.15
N PRO A 178 -4.22 7.88 10.45
CA PRO A 178 -2.85 8.30 10.75
C PRO A 178 -2.73 9.18 12.00
N ASP A 179 -3.79 9.90 12.36
CA ASP A 179 -3.84 10.89 13.43
C ASP A 179 -4.78 10.47 14.57
N ASP A 180 -4.92 11.30 15.60
CA ASP A 180 -5.87 11.07 16.72
C ASP A 180 -7.34 11.38 16.35
N TYR A 181 -7.62 11.64 15.08
CA TYR A 181 -8.95 11.96 14.56
C TYR A 181 -9.14 11.46 13.12
N VAL A 182 -10.38 11.39 12.71
CA VAL A 182 -10.79 11.21 11.31
C VAL A 182 -11.89 12.20 10.95
N GLN A 183 -11.87 12.66 9.71
CA GLN A 183 -12.92 13.52 9.16
C GLN A 183 -13.76 12.75 8.14
N VAL A 184 -15.08 12.76 8.33
CA VAL A 184 -16.04 12.24 7.36
C VAL A 184 -16.81 13.43 6.79
N CYS A 185 -16.65 13.69 5.50
CA CYS A 185 -17.17 14.89 4.86
C CYS A 185 -18.24 14.55 3.82
N LEU A 186 -19.34 15.28 3.87
CA LEU A 186 -20.40 15.26 2.86
C LEU A 186 -20.20 16.47 1.94
N VAL A 187 -20.06 16.19 0.64
CA VAL A 187 -19.77 17.19 -0.39
C VAL A 187 -20.96 17.32 -1.32
N GLY A 188 -21.64 18.46 -1.24
CA GLY A 188 -22.82 18.75 -2.04
C GLY A 188 -22.51 18.92 -3.53
N LYS A 189 -23.34 18.35 -4.38
CA LYS A 189 -23.35 18.57 -5.83
C LYS A 189 -24.41 19.59 -6.21
N LYS A 190 -24.03 20.64 -6.90
CA LYS A 190 -24.92 21.75 -7.26
C LYS A 190 -26.16 21.26 -8.03
N GLY A 191 -27.35 21.53 -7.47
CA GLY A 191 -28.62 21.17 -8.08
C GLY A 191 -29.06 19.70 -7.92
N LEU A 192 -28.34 18.90 -7.11
CA LEU A 192 -28.64 17.49 -6.88
C LEU A 192 -29.09 17.19 -5.43
N GLY A 193 -29.89 18.11 -4.84
CA GLY A 193 -30.44 17.94 -3.50
C GLY A 193 -29.49 18.37 -2.38
N THR A 194 -29.98 18.21 -1.15
CA THR A 194 -29.26 18.60 0.09
C THR A 194 -28.59 17.38 0.71
N PRO A 195 -27.25 17.39 0.94
CA PRO A 195 -26.58 16.30 1.68
C PRO A 195 -27.16 16.14 3.08
N PHE A 196 -27.31 14.90 3.54
CA PHE A 196 -27.79 14.56 4.88
C PHE A 196 -27.13 13.25 5.36
N ILE A 197 -27.23 12.95 6.66
CA ILE A 197 -26.75 11.71 7.26
C ILE A 197 -27.59 11.35 8.49
N SER A 198 -27.88 10.07 8.67
CA SER A 198 -28.63 9.55 9.83
C SER A 198 -27.71 9.00 10.93
N GLY A 199 -26.57 8.39 10.56
CA GLY A 199 -25.65 7.86 11.56
C GLY A 199 -24.23 7.67 11.08
N LEU A 200 -23.30 7.71 12.04
CA LEU A 200 -21.87 7.49 11.80
C LEU A 200 -21.30 6.57 12.87
N GLU A 201 -20.67 5.48 12.45
CA GLU A 201 -20.12 4.46 13.34
C GLU A 201 -18.65 4.17 13.01
N LEU A 202 -17.82 4.03 14.04
CA LEU A 202 -16.41 3.68 13.92
C LEU A 202 -16.14 2.44 14.77
N ARG A 203 -15.46 1.44 14.19
CA ARG A 203 -15.12 0.17 14.83
C ARG A 203 -13.62 -0.09 14.65
N PRO A 204 -12.82 -0.07 15.71
CA PRO A 204 -11.41 -0.46 15.62
C PRO A 204 -11.30 -1.93 15.24
N LEU A 205 -10.44 -2.21 14.27
CA LEU A 205 -10.15 -3.56 13.81
C LEU A 205 -8.73 -3.97 14.23
N PRO A 206 -8.51 -5.23 14.63
CA PRO A 206 -7.17 -5.77 14.82
C PRO A 206 -6.32 -5.63 13.55
N ASP A 207 -5.01 -5.44 13.71
CA ASP A 207 -4.07 -5.33 12.58
C ASP A 207 -4.02 -6.62 11.75
N THR A 208 -4.35 -7.76 12.36
CA THR A 208 -4.45 -9.07 11.71
C THR A 208 -5.60 -9.16 10.71
N LEU A 209 -6.64 -8.33 10.84
CA LEU A 209 -7.77 -8.32 9.92
C LEU A 209 -7.50 -7.43 8.71
N TYR A 210 -7.92 -7.91 7.53
CA TYR A 210 -7.80 -7.18 6.25
C TYR A 210 -6.39 -6.62 6.05
N THR A 211 -5.40 -7.50 6.07
CA THR A 211 -3.97 -7.15 6.00
C THR A 211 -3.58 -6.40 4.73
N VAL A 212 -4.41 -6.45 3.68
CA VAL A 212 -4.27 -5.64 2.47
C VAL A 212 -4.32 -4.14 2.77
N VAL A 213 -5.03 -3.72 3.84
CA VAL A 213 -5.02 -2.34 4.37
C VAL A 213 -4.03 -2.28 5.54
N ALA A 214 -2.75 -2.16 5.25
CA ALA A 214 -1.69 -2.16 6.26
C ALA A 214 -1.32 -0.75 6.75
N ASN A 215 -1.64 0.29 5.98
CA ASN A 215 -1.33 1.69 6.32
C ASN A 215 -2.33 2.67 5.67
N ALA A 216 -2.16 3.96 5.94
CA ALA A 216 -3.05 5.01 5.46
C ALA A 216 -2.96 5.32 3.95
N SER A 217 -2.14 4.60 3.16
CA SER A 217 -2.01 4.87 1.71
C SER A 217 -3.11 4.21 0.87
N MET A 218 -3.83 3.25 1.45
CA MET A 218 -4.89 2.50 0.78
C MET A 218 -6.02 2.23 1.75
N SER A 219 -7.25 2.37 1.28
CA SER A 219 -8.48 2.01 2.00
C SER A 219 -9.32 1.06 1.15
N MET A 220 -10.25 0.35 1.77
CA MET A 220 -11.19 -0.55 1.10
C MET A 220 -12.62 -0.10 1.38
N ALA A 221 -13.34 0.39 0.38
CA ALA A 221 -14.76 0.69 0.48
C ALA A 221 -15.59 -0.56 0.16
N VAL A 222 -16.56 -0.89 1.00
CA VAL A 222 -17.41 -2.08 0.81
C VAL A 222 -18.33 -1.84 -0.39
N HIS A 223 -18.19 -2.65 -1.43
CA HIS A 223 -19.15 -2.75 -2.52
C HIS A 223 -20.32 -3.68 -2.13
N GLY A 224 -19.99 -4.81 -1.50
CA GLY A 224 -20.96 -5.76 -0.98
C GLY A 224 -20.36 -6.73 0.03
N ARG A 225 -21.13 -7.07 1.06
CA ARG A 225 -20.79 -8.11 2.04
C ARG A 225 -22.01 -8.97 2.28
N TYR A 226 -21.95 -10.23 1.84
CA TYR A 226 -23.11 -11.08 1.71
C TYR A 226 -22.98 -12.39 2.47
N ASN A 227 -24.05 -12.73 3.19
CA ASN A 227 -24.32 -14.04 3.73
C ASN A 227 -25.17 -14.83 2.70
N LEU A 228 -24.78 -16.06 2.41
CA LEU A 228 -25.41 -16.89 1.38
C LEU A 228 -26.13 -18.09 2.02
N GLY A 229 -27.35 -18.36 1.51
CA GLY A 229 -28.14 -19.51 1.92
C GLY A 229 -29.13 -19.34 3.07
N PRO A 230 -29.26 -18.19 3.80
CA PRO A 230 -30.40 -17.99 4.69
C PRO A 230 -31.70 -17.89 3.91
N ASP A 231 -32.77 -18.49 4.49
CA ASP A 231 -34.13 -18.41 3.92
C ASP A 231 -34.80 -17.04 4.13
N ASP A 232 -34.39 -16.31 5.18
CA ASP A 232 -34.89 -14.96 5.46
C ASP A 232 -34.04 -13.92 4.74
N GLU A 233 -34.54 -13.36 3.65
CA GLU A 233 -33.88 -12.33 2.85
C GLU A 233 -33.58 -11.02 3.61
N ASN A 234 -34.27 -10.78 4.73
CA ASN A 234 -34.12 -9.60 5.58
C ASN A 234 -33.13 -9.83 6.73
N LEU A 235 -32.60 -11.04 6.86
CA LEU A 235 -31.62 -11.34 7.92
C LEU A 235 -30.36 -10.46 7.76
N ILE A 236 -30.04 -9.75 8.82
CA ILE A 236 -28.80 -8.99 8.95
C ILE A 236 -27.99 -9.58 10.09
N VAL A 237 -26.75 -9.99 9.79
CA VAL A 237 -25.79 -10.39 10.83
C VAL A 237 -24.82 -9.25 11.07
N ARG A 238 -24.77 -8.78 12.33
CA ARG A 238 -23.83 -7.77 12.84
C ARG A 238 -23.54 -8.05 14.33
N TYR A 239 -22.97 -7.12 15.07
CA TYR A 239 -22.77 -7.24 16.52
C TYR A 239 -24.11 -7.56 17.24
N PRO A 240 -24.13 -8.48 18.22
CA PRO A 240 -22.99 -9.20 18.82
C PRO A 240 -22.56 -10.46 18.04
N SER A 241 -23.30 -10.90 17.05
CA SER A 241 -23.00 -12.13 16.29
C SER A 241 -21.71 -11.99 15.47
N ASP A 242 -21.37 -10.80 14.97
CA ASP A 242 -20.06 -10.44 14.45
C ASP A 242 -19.34 -9.54 15.48
N PRO A 243 -18.25 -10.02 16.12
CA PRO A 243 -17.50 -9.24 17.12
C PRO A 243 -16.92 -7.92 16.61
N HIS A 244 -16.71 -7.79 15.30
CA HIS A 244 -16.16 -6.60 14.64
C HIS A 244 -17.27 -5.66 14.13
N ASP A 245 -18.53 -5.98 14.37
CA ASP A 245 -19.72 -5.23 13.94
C ASP A 245 -19.78 -4.94 12.43
N ARG A 246 -19.26 -5.87 11.60
CA ARG A 246 -19.48 -5.82 10.15
C ARG A 246 -20.95 -6.16 9.85
N VAL A 247 -21.48 -5.52 8.84
CA VAL A 247 -22.88 -5.78 8.42
C VAL A 247 -22.88 -6.77 7.27
N TRP A 248 -23.45 -7.96 7.51
CA TRP A 248 -23.64 -9.01 6.52
C TRP A 248 -25.11 -9.05 6.11
N LYS A 249 -25.40 -8.84 4.82
CA LYS A 249 -26.73 -8.87 4.24
C LYS A 249 -26.94 -10.17 3.49
N VAL A 250 -28.17 -10.64 3.37
CA VAL A 250 -28.47 -11.80 2.52
C VAL A 250 -28.43 -11.36 1.06
N LEU A 251 -27.76 -12.15 0.20
CA LEU A 251 -27.83 -11.98 -1.24
C LEU A 251 -29.13 -12.62 -1.76
N ALA A 252 -30.14 -11.80 -1.99
CA ALA A 252 -31.48 -12.22 -2.43
C ALA A 252 -31.51 -12.53 -3.93
N ASN A 253 -32.57 -13.28 -4.35
CA ASN A 253 -32.94 -13.50 -5.76
C ASN A 253 -32.04 -14.38 -6.63
N LEU A 254 -31.31 -15.31 -6.05
CA LEU A 254 -30.53 -16.29 -6.81
C LEU A 254 -31.42 -17.55 -7.06
N ARG A 255 -32.33 -17.47 -8.00
CA ARG A 255 -33.37 -18.49 -8.28
C ARG A 255 -32.86 -19.90 -8.61
N SER A 256 -31.58 -20.06 -8.87
CA SER A 256 -30.92 -21.33 -9.24
C SER A 256 -30.03 -21.88 -8.12
N TRP A 257 -30.05 -21.28 -6.93
CA TRP A 257 -29.23 -21.71 -5.80
C TRP A 257 -30.10 -22.40 -4.73
N ASN A 258 -29.55 -23.49 -4.20
CA ASN A 258 -30.20 -24.26 -3.14
C ASN A 258 -29.55 -23.88 -1.79
N PRO A 259 -30.32 -23.50 -0.77
CA PRO A 259 -29.80 -23.23 0.55
C PRO A 259 -29.35 -24.51 1.24
N THR A 260 -28.27 -24.45 2.00
CA THR A 260 -27.82 -25.50 2.90
C THR A 260 -27.36 -24.88 4.21
N ASN A 261 -27.54 -25.58 5.33
CA ASN A 261 -27.21 -25.04 6.64
C ASN A 261 -26.74 -26.12 7.63
N THR A 262 -26.18 -25.66 8.75
CA THR A 262 -25.78 -26.49 9.90
C THR A 262 -26.08 -25.77 11.21
N THR A 263 -26.48 -26.48 12.24
CA THR A 263 -26.58 -25.95 13.61
C THR A 263 -25.23 -25.95 14.36
N GLY A 264 -24.22 -26.57 13.76
CA GLY A 264 -22.91 -26.68 14.41
C GLY A 264 -22.06 -25.44 14.18
N THR A 265 -21.30 -25.03 15.19
CA THR A 265 -20.36 -23.90 15.10
C THR A 265 -19.32 -24.14 14.00
N VAL A 266 -19.19 -23.20 13.09
CA VAL A 266 -18.11 -23.12 12.11
C VAL A 266 -17.02 -22.22 12.70
N ARG A 267 -15.76 -22.68 12.65
CA ARG A 267 -14.61 -21.98 13.25
C ARG A 267 -13.73 -21.41 12.14
N TYR A 268 -12.93 -20.43 12.46
CA TYR A 268 -11.80 -19.99 11.63
C TYR A 268 -10.49 -20.44 12.24
N VAL A 269 -9.46 -20.57 11.41
CA VAL A 269 -8.11 -20.94 11.85
C VAL A 269 -7.47 -19.75 12.56
N ALA A 270 -6.67 -19.99 13.59
CA ALA A 270 -5.93 -18.91 14.26
C ALA A 270 -5.04 -18.17 13.25
N GLY A 271 -5.20 -16.84 13.18
CA GLY A 271 -4.51 -16.00 12.19
C GLY A 271 -5.25 -15.84 10.86
N ASP A 272 -6.51 -16.28 10.77
CA ASP A 272 -7.38 -15.93 9.65
C ASP A 272 -7.57 -14.40 9.59
N GLN A 273 -7.23 -13.81 8.46
CA GLN A 273 -7.32 -12.36 8.28
C GLN A 273 -8.74 -11.83 8.04
N PHE A 274 -9.75 -12.68 8.03
CA PHE A 274 -11.15 -12.27 7.82
C PHE A 274 -12.02 -12.57 9.02
N GLU A 275 -11.72 -13.59 9.82
CA GLU A 275 -12.45 -14.00 11.02
C GLU A 275 -13.97 -13.93 10.82
N VAL A 276 -14.47 -14.60 9.76
CA VAL A 276 -15.90 -14.58 9.44
C VAL A 276 -16.71 -15.23 10.56
N PRO A 277 -17.77 -14.57 11.09
CA PRO A 277 -18.50 -15.08 12.23
C PRO A 277 -19.23 -16.37 11.90
N SER A 278 -19.32 -17.27 12.90
CA SER A 278 -20.01 -18.55 12.74
C SER A 278 -21.44 -18.38 12.24
N ALA A 279 -22.17 -17.35 12.70
CA ALA A 279 -23.54 -17.06 12.29
C ALA A 279 -23.70 -16.86 10.76
N VAL A 280 -22.66 -16.36 10.08
CA VAL A 280 -22.59 -16.24 8.64
C VAL A 280 -22.18 -17.56 8.00
N MET A 281 -21.18 -18.24 8.55
CA MET A 281 -20.61 -19.45 7.97
C MET A 281 -21.48 -20.71 8.18
N GLN A 282 -22.53 -20.65 9.00
CA GLN A 282 -23.47 -21.76 9.24
C GLN A 282 -24.44 -22.00 8.09
N THR A 283 -24.53 -21.08 7.15
CA THR A 283 -25.35 -21.21 5.95
C THR A 283 -24.48 -21.14 4.70
N ALA A 284 -24.93 -21.73 3.62
CA ALA A 284 -24.26 -21.68 2.33
C ALA A 284 -25.28 -21.86 1.19
N ALA A 285 -24.92 -21.34 0.05
CA ALA A 285 -25.60 -21.61 -1.20
C ALA A 285 -24.89 -22.73 -1.97
N THR A 286 -25.64 -23.62 -2.59
CA THR A 286 -25.16 -24.67 -3.50
C THR A 286 -26.06 -24.74 -4.74
N VAL A 287 -25.75 -25.61 -5.66
CA VAL A 287 -26.54 -25.84 -6.88
C VAL A 287 -26.83 -27.34 -7.04
N ASP A 288 -27.65 -27.70 -7.99
CA ASP A 288 -27.91 -29.10 -8.35
C ASP A 288 -26.66 -29.73 -8.96
N ASP A 289 -26.60 -31.08 -8.93
CA ASP A 289 -25.45 -31.85 -9.42
C ASP A 289 -25.12 -31.49 -10.88
N GLY A 290 -23.84 -31.25 -11.15
CA GLY A 290 -23.34 -30.94 -12.47
C GLY A 290 -23.44 -29.46 -12.89
N PHE A 291 -24.03 -28.59 -12.05
CA PHE A 291 -24.11 -27.16 -12.31
C PHE A 291 -23.00 -26.37 -11.61
N SER A 292 -22.77 -25.13 -12.07
CA SER A 292 -21.80 -24.20 -11.50
C SER A 292 -22.50 -23.09 -10.72
N LEU A 293 -21.93 -22.67 -9.57
CA LEU A 293 -22.33 -21.43 -8.90
C LEU A 293 -21.81 -20.24 -9.71
N ARG A 294 -22.70 -19.29 -10.02
CA ARG A 294 -22.34 -18.08 -10.80
C ARG A 294 -22.95 -16.87 -10.16
N PHE A 295 -22.13 -15.83 -9.99
CA PHE A 295 -22.54 -14.49 -9.59
C PHE A 295 -21.73 -13.44 -10.33
N TYR A 296 -22.31 -12.26 -10.48
CA TYR A 296 -21.70 -11.15 -11.18
C TYR A 296 -22.03 -9.84 -10.49
N TRP A 297 -21.19 -8.84 -10.71
CA TRP A 297 -21.48 -7.45 -10.37
C TRP A 297 -20.89 -6.53 -11.43
N ASP A 298 -21.52 -5.37 -11.61
CA ASP A 298 -21.04 -4.32 -12.47
C ASP A 298 -20.06 -3.44 -11.68
N ALA A 299 -19.01 -2.95 -12.36
CA ALA A 299 -18.15 -1.93 -11.80
C ALA A 299 -18.94 -0.62 -11.65
N TYR A 300 -18.75 0.09 -10.54
CA TYR A 300 -19.40 1.38 -10.34
C TYR A 300 -19.09 2.32 -11.51
N GLU A 301 -20.15 2.86 -12.14
CA GLU A 301 -20.11 3.93 -13.16
C GLU A 301 -19.23 3.66 -14.38
N SER A 302 -19.23 2.45 -14.95
CA SER A 302 -18.46 2.13 -16.17
C SER A 302 -16.98 2.58 -16.16
N ASN A 303 -16.41 2.87 -14.99
CA ASN A 303 -15.05 3.33 -14.84
C ASN A 303 -14.10 2.13 -14.79
N LYS A 304 -13.43 1.84 -15.92
CA LYS A 304 -12.50 0.71 -16.09
C LYS A 304 -11.26 0.78 -15.20
N GLU A 305 -11.07 1.85 -14.45
CA GLU A 305 -9.85 2.12 -13.67
C GLU A 305 -10.00 1.73 -12.18
N LEU A 306 -11.20 1.29 -11.73
CA LEU A 306 -11.39 0.88 -10.35
C LEU A 306 -10.85 -0.53 -10.12
N ASP A 307 -10.00 -0.66 -9.12
CA ASP A 307 -9.52 -1.94 -8.62
C ASP A 307 -10.45 -2.47 -7.55
N TYR A 308 -10.83 -3.76 -7.66
CA TYR A 308 -11.64 -4.45 -6.66
C TYR A 308 -10.81 -5.48 -5.91
N PHE A 309 -11.22 -5.78 -4.69
CA PHE A 309 -10.72 -6.89 -3.90
C PHE A 309 -11.91 -7.79 -3.55
N ALA A 310 -11.87 -9.04 -4.00
CA ALA A 310 -12.94 -10.00 -3.75
C ALA A 310 -12.46 -11.09 -2.78
N VAL A 311 -13.36 -11.55 -1.90
CA VAL A 311 -13.13 -12.62 -0.94
C VAL A 311 -14.31 -13.60 -0.97
N LEU A 312 -14.03 -14.85 -1.24
CA LEU A 312 -14.98 -15.96 -1.21
C LEU A 312 -14.71 -16.82 0.02
N HIS A 313 -15.70 -16.98 0.88
CA HIS A 313 -15.61 -17.76 2.11
C HIS A 313 -16.35 -19.08 1.98
N MET A 314 -15.69 -20.20 2.29
CA MET A 314 -16.22 -21.53 2.13
C MET A 314 -15.91 -22.40 3.36
N ALA A 315 -16.87 -23.21 3.75
CA ALA A 315 -16.73 -24.24 4.77
C ALA A 315 -17.67 -25.41 4.44
N GLU A 316 -17.21 -26.63 4.55
CA GLU A 316 -18.10 -27.80 4.43
C GLU A 316 -18.99 -27.90 5.66
N LEU A 317 -20.30 -27.93 5.45
CA LEU A 317 -21.31 -27.88 6.53
C LEU A 317 -21.72 -29.27 7.04
N ARG A 318 -21.46 -30.34 6.25
CA ARG A 318 -21.75 -31.70 6.62
C ARG A 318 -20.47 -32.56 6.60
N ARG A 319 -20.42 -33.61 7.42
CA ARG A 319 -19.31 -34.55 7.37
C ARG A 319 -19.47 -35.42 6.11
N LEU A 320 -18.50 -35.37 5.23
CA LEU A 320 -18.46 -36.17 4.02
C LEU A 320 -18.04 -37.62 4.33
N ASN A 321 -18.62 -38.57 3.58
CA ASN A 321 -18.23 -39.99 3.60
C ASN A 321 -16.96 -40.21 2.75
N SER A 322 -16.31 -41.36 2.86
CA SER A 322 -15.09 -41.67 2.10
C SER A 322 -15.27 -41.69 0.57
N SER A 323 -16.53 -41.82 0.10
CA SER A 323 -16.87 -41.80 -1.33
C SER A 323 -17.32 -40.41 -1.82
N GLU A 324 -17.43 -39.45 -0.92
CA GLU A 324 -17.87 -38.10 -1.25
C GLU A 324 -16.71 -37.11 -1.20
N ALA A 325 -16.57 -36.30 -2.22
CA ALA A 325 -15.57 -35.23 -2.32
C ALA A 325 -16.19 -33.98 -2.94
N ARG A 326 -15.91 -32.81 -2.35
CA ARG A 326 -16.22 -31.50 -2.93
C ARG A 326 -14.90 -30.84 -3.29
N ILE A 327 -14.59 -30.78 -4.58
CA ILE A 327 -13.35 -30.22 -5.13
C ILE A 327 -13.75 -29.28 -6.25
N CYS A 328 -13.48 -27.99 -6.09
CA CYS A 328 -13.96 -26.97 -6.99
C CYS A 328 -12.82 -26.14 -7.58
N GLU A 329 -13.02 -25.61 -8.77
CA GLU A 329 -12.23 -24.58 -9.41
C GLU A 329 -13.00 -23.27 -9.49
N VAL A 330 -12.30 -22.14 -9.35
CA VAL A 330 -12.88 -20.82 -9.37
C VAL A 330 -12.36 -20.05 -10.58
N TYR A 331 -13.30 -19.57 -11.38
CA TYR A 331 -13.03 -18.78 -12.58
C TYR A 331 -13.54 -17.35 -12.41
N LEU A 332 -12.78 -16.39 -12.94
CA LEU A 332 -13.14 -14.98 -13.06
C LEU A 332 -13.11 -14.57 -14.52
N ASN A 333 -14.22 -14.04 -15.05
CA ASN A 333 -14.33 -13.63 -16.46
C ASN A 333 -13.78 -14.67 -17.44
N ASN A 334 -14.13 -15.95 -17.23
CA ASN A 334 -13.70 -17.13 -17.99
C ASN A 334 -12.21 -17.53 -17.84
N GLY A 335 -11.37 -16.80 -17.10
CA GLY A 335 -10.04 -17.19 -16.70
C GLY A 335 -10.02 -17.95 -15.38
N LEU A 336 -9.15 -18.94 -15.21
CA LEU A 336 -8.95 -19.61 -13.92
C LEU A 336 -8.39 -18.58 -12.94
N TRP A 337 -9.15 -18.28 -11.85
CA TRP A 337 -8.76 -17.27 -10.87
C TRP A 337 -7.77 -17.82 -9.84
N TYR A 338 -7.93 -19.09 -9.47
CA TYR A 338 -7.04 -19.78 -8.54
C TYR A 338 -6.41 -20.98 -9.24
N SER A 339 -5.09 -21.10 -9.17
CA SER A 339 -4.31 -22.12 -9.91
C SER A 339 -4.49 -23.54 -9.42
N LYS A 340 -5.07 -23.75 -8.24
CA LYS A 340 -5.31 -25.07 -7.64
C LYS A 340 -6.79 -25.25 -7.32
N PRO A 341 -7.32 -26.47 -7.55
CA PRO A 341 -8.65 -26.82 -7.06
C PRO A 341 -8.72 -26.68 -5.53
N PHE A 342 -9.88 -26.29 -5.05
CA PHE A 342 -10.15 -26.03 -3.65
C PHE A 342 -11.12 -27.07 -3.08
N SER A 343 -10.90 -27.51 -1.83
CA SER A 343 -11.80 -28.38 -1.10
C SER A 343 -12.08 -27.76 0.27
N PRO A 344 -13.35 -27.39 0.57
CA PRO A 344 -13.70 -26.78 1.86
C PRO A 344 -13.53 -27.77 3.00
N GLU A 345 -12.99 -27.32 4.14
CA GLU A 345 -12.83 -28.15 5.33
C GLU A 345 -14.14 -28.23 6.15
N PHE A 346 -14.35 -29.38 6.80
CA PHE A 346 -15.55 -29.58 7.63
C PHE A 346 -15.55 -28.63 8.83
N ARG A 347 -16.48 -27.68 8.83
CA ARG A 347 -16.71 -26.67 9.87
C ARG A 347 -15.47 -25.79 10.18
N TYR A 348 -14.61 -25.59 9.19
CA TYR A 348 -13.57 -24.57 9.24
C TYR A 348 -13.73 -23.62 8.05
N SER A 349 -13.73 -22.32 8.36
CA SER A 349 -13.74 -21.27 7.36
C SER A 349 -12.42 -21.26 6.61
N SER A 350 -12.50 -21.27 5.28
CA SER A 350 -11.37 -21.05 4.38
C SER A 350 -11.75 -19.98 3.39
N SER A 351 -10.81 -19.07 3.10
CA SER A 351 -11.08 -17.90 2.27
C SER A 351 -10.17 -17.86 1.05
N MET A 352 -10.76 -17.72 -0.14
CA MET A 352 -10.05 -17.37 -1.37
C MET A 352 -10.24 -15.89 -1.64
N PHE A 353 -9.17 -15.16 -1.91
CA PHE A 353 -9.21 -13.71 -2.08
C PHE A 353 -8.17 -13.22 -3.07
N GLY A 354 -8.41 -12.06 -3.65
CA GLY A 354 -7.45 -11.42 -4.54
C GLY A 354 -7.99 -10.15 -5.18
N MET A 355 -7.08 -9.45 -5.86
CA MET A 355 -7.43 -8.29 -6.66
C MET A 355 -8.15 -8.70 -7.94
N VAL A 356 -9.11 -7.90 -8.33
CA VAL A 356 -9.96 -8.07 -9.52
C VAL A 356 -9.99 -6.74 -10.27
N THR A 357 -9.40 -6.71 -11.45
CA THR A 357 -9.14 -5.44 -12.16
C THR A 357 -9.37 -5.56 -13.67
N GLY A 358 -9.55 -4.45 -14.35
CA GLY A 358 -9.50 -4.35 -15.81
C GLY A 358 -10.78 -4.74 -16.56
N SER A 359 -11.94 -4.80 -15.87
CA SER A 359 -13.24 -5.06 -16.51
C SER A 359 -14.32 -4.07 -16.01
N VAL A 360 -15.37 -3.92 -16.77
CA VAL A 360 -16.58 -3.17 -16.39
C VAL A 360 -17.64 -4.07 -15.74
N GLU A 361 -17.55 -5.38 -15.98
CA GLU A 361 -18.39 -6.42 -15.41
C GLU A 361 -17.49 -7.55 -14.92
N TYR A 362 -17.76 -8.08 -13.75
CA TYR A 362 -17.05 -9.19 -13.16
C TYR A 362 -17.98 -10.35 -12.94
N SER A 363 -17.61 -11.52 -13.49
CA SER A 363 -18.37 -12.76 -13.38
C SER A 363 -17.52 -13.82 -12.72
N PHE A 364 -17.91 -14.28 -11.53
CA PHE A 364 -17.34 -15.44 -10.88
C PHE A 364 -18.14 -16.70 -11.21
N ARG A 365 -17.42 -17.80 -11.42
CA ARG A 365 -17.99 -19.12 -11.67
C ARG A 365 -17.20 -20.16 -10.88
N ILE A 366 -17.89 -20.89 -10.01
CA ILE A 366 -17.31 -21.98 -9.22
C ILE A 366 -17.83 -23.29 -9.79
N GLU A 367 -16.92 -24.15 -10.25
CA GLU A 367 -17.24 -25.42 -10.93
C GLU A 367 -16.70 -26.63 -10.16
N PRO A 368 -17.42 -27.74 -10.15
CA PRO A 368 -16.88 -28.99 -9.63
C PRO A 368 -15.83 -29.53 -10.60
N THR A 369 -14.71 -30.03 -10.09
CA THR A 369 -13.72 -30.77 -10.90
C THR A 369 -14.25 -32.15 -11.26
N ALA A 370 -13.59 -32.84 -12.22
CA ALA A 370 -13.91 -34.21 -12.59
C ALA A 370 -13.83 -35.23 -11.43
N ASN A 371 -13.07 -34.90 -10.37
CA ASN A 371 -12.91 -35.71 -9.17
C ASN A 371 -13.90 -35.34 -8.05
N SER A 372 -14.72 -34.30 -8.24
CA SER A 372 -15.75 -33.89 -7.30
C SER A 372 -17.00 -34.78 -7.46
N THR A 373 -17.51 -35.30 -6.36
CA THR A 373 -18.78 -36.04 -6.34
C THR A 373 -19.95 -35.18 -5.87
N LEU A 374 -19.65 -33.93 -5.46
CA LEU A 374 -20.62 -33.00 -4.91
C LEU A 374 -20.54 -31.65 -5.66
N PRO A 375 -21.68 -30.95 -5.80
CA PRO A 375 -21.71 -29.61 -6.41
C PRO A 375 -20.94 -28.60 -5.54
N PRO A 376 -20.52 -27.44 -6.10
CA PRO A 376 -19.86 -26.38 -5.35
C PRO A 376 -20.76 -25.79 -4.28
N LEU A 377 -20.16 -25.19 -3.24
CA LEU A 377 -20.87 -24.40 -2.23
C LEU A 377 -20.11 -23.10 -1.94
N LEU A 378 -20.82 -22.07 -1.49
CA LEU A 378 -20.28 -20.79 -1.07
C LEU A 378 -21.08 -20.29 0.15
N ASN A 379 -20.39 -19.95 1.25
CA ASN A 379 -21.00 -19.51 2.50
C ASN A 379 -21.18 -17.99 2.55
N ALA A 380 -20.14 -17.25 2.16
CA ALA A 380 -20.17 -15.80 2.20
C ALA A 380 -19.27 -15.18 1.12
N LEU A 381 -19.54 -13.92 0.82
CA LEU A 381 -18.87 -13.15 -0.21
C LEU A 381 -18.62 -11.73 0.27
N GLU A 382 -17.41 -11.23 0.11
CA GLU A 382 -17.09 -9.82 0.32
C GLU A 382 -16.48 -9.23 -0.97
N ILE A 383 -16.91 -8.06 -1.35
CA ILE A 383 -16.40 -7.31 -2.50
C ILE A 383 -16.09 -5.89 -2.05
N TYR A 384 -14.92 -5.43 -2.33
CA TYR A 384 -14.42 -4.10 -1.96
C TYR A 384 -13.90 -3.35 -3.17
N VAL A 385 -14.12 -2.04 -3.19
CA VAL A 385 -13.41 -1.11 -4.07
C VAL A 385 -12.14 -0.66 -3.35
N MET A 386 -11.01 -0.73 -4.03
CA MET A 386 -9.74 -0.23 -3.50
C MET A 386 -9.67 1.28 -3.71
N VAL A 387 -9.54 2.02 -2.61
CA VAL A 387 -9.50 3.49 -2.61
C VAL A 387 -8.09 3.94 -2.26
N PRO A 388 -7.28 4.36 -3.26
CA PRO A 388 -5.94 4.87 -2.98
C PRO A 388 -6.03 6.25 -2.33
N THR A 389 -5.21 6.48 -1.31
CA THR A 389 -5.04 7.78 -0.68
C THR A 389 -4.07 8.61 -1.51
N THR A 390 -4.59 9.36 -2.47
CA THR A 390 -3.79 10.13 -3.45
C THR A 390 -3.45 11.54 -2.96
N GLU A 391 -4.31 12.12 -2.13
CA GLU A 391 -4.13 13.46 -1.56
C GLU A 391 -3.68 13.37 -0.10
N ARG A 392 -2.75 14.25 0.27
CA ARG A 392 -2.24 14.33 1.65
C ARG A 392 -3.00 15.38 2.44
N ALA A 393 -3.34 15.04 3.68
CA ALA A 393 -3.90 15.99 4.64
C ALA A 393 -2.86 17.07 5.00
N THR A 394 -3.35 18.22 5.46
CA THR A 394 -2.54 19.32 5.99
C THR A 394 -1.69 18.83 7.16
N HIS A 395 -0.49 19.36 7.31
CA HIS A 395 0.39 19.06 8.44
C HIS A 395 -0.35 19.22 9.79
N GLY A 396 -0.34 18.19 10.63
CA GLY A 396 -1.16 18.12 11.85
C GLY A 396 -0.95 19.29 12.81
N GLY A 397 0.28 19.83 12.91
CA GLY A 397 0.56 21.04 13.70
C GLY A 397 -0.17 22.28 13.16
N ASP A 398 -0.25 22.44 11.84
CA ASP A 398 -0.97 23.55 11.21
C ASP A 398 -2.49 23.40 11.39
N VAL A 399 -3.02 22.17 11.28
CA VAL A 399 -4.44 21.86 11.55
C VAL A 399 -4.80 22.21 12.99
N SER A 400 -4.01 21.77 13.95
CA SER A 400 -4.25 22.04 15.38
C SER A 400 -4.18 23.54 15.68
N ALA A 401 -3.22 24.25 15.08
CA ALA A 401 -3.08 25.69 15.26
C ALA A 401 -4.27 26.48 14.67
N ILE A 402 -4.67 26.18 13.43
CA ILE A 402 -5.76 26.93 12.76
C ILE A 402 -7.12 26.64 13.43
N MET A 403 -7.35 25.40 13.91
CA MET A 403 -8.56 25.05 14.67
C MET A 403 -8.62 25.80 16.01
N ALA A 404 -7.50 25.92 16.72
CA ALA A 404 -7.42 26.69 17.96
C ALA A 404 -7.63 28.19 17.70
N ILE A 405 -7.13 28.74 16.58
CA ILE A 405 -7.38 30.14 16.15
C ILE A 405 -8.86 30.32 15.80
N LYS A 406 -9.49 29.37 15.08
CA LYS A 406 -10.94 29.36 14.78
C LYS A 406 -11.76 29.44 16.07
N ALA A 407 -11.44 28.63 17.08
CA ALA A 407 -12.12 28.60 18.37
C ALA A 407 -11.88 29.87 19.18
N LYS A 408 -10.64 30.39 19.26
CA LYS A 408 -10.28 31.61 20.03
C LYS A 408 -11.01 32.85 19.54
N TYR A 409 -11.17 33.01 18.23
CA TYR A 409 -11.80 34.19 17.63
C TYR A 409 -13.24 33.94 17.18
N GLU A 410 -13.81 32.77 17.46
CA GLU A 410 -15.18 32.38 17.07
C GLU A 410 -15.46 32.64 15.58
N ILE A 411 -14.51 32.21 14.71
CA ILE A 411 -14.59 32.48 13.28
C ILE A 411 -15.77 31.73 12.67
N LYS A 412 -16.71 32.46 12.05
CA LYS A 412 -17.97 31.94 11.49
C LYS A 412 -17.89 31.61 10.00
N ARG A 413 -16.68 31.43 9.44
CA ARG A 413 -16.54 30.97 8.07
C ARG A 413 -16.82 29.46 8.01
N ASN A 414 -17.25 28.96 6.85
CA ASN A 414 -17.40 27.51 6.64
C ASN A 414 -16.00 26.82 6.56
N TRP A 415 -15.31 26.79 7.66
CA TRP A 415 -14.02 26.13 7.84
C TRP A 415 -14.26 24.71 8.35
N MET A 416 -14.61 23.81 7.42
CA MET A 416 -14.93 22.41 7.69
C MET A 416 -13.95 21.48 7.00
N GLY A 417 -13.61 20.38 7.65
CA GLY A 417 -12.65 19.43 7.14
C GLY A 417 -11.19 19.93 7.14
N ASP A 418 -10.38 19.43 6.25
CA ASP A 418 -8.96 19.79 6.15
C ASP A 418 -8.77 21.21 5.57
N PRO A 419 -7.89 22.04 6.15
CA PRO A 419 -7.69 23.43 5.71
C PRO A 419 -7.16 23.59 4.28
N CYS A 420 -6.26 22.68 3.85
CA CYS A 420 -5.59 22.74 2.55
C CYS A 420 -6.11 21.72 1.53
N GLY A 421 -6.84 20.71 1.96
CA GLY A 421 -7.21 19.61 1.10
C GLY A 421 -8.70 19.22 1.14
N PRO A 422 -9.24 18.70 0.02
CA PRO A 422 -8.75 18.81 -1.35
C PRO A 422 -8.62 20.27 -1.83
N LYS A 423 -7.72 20.56 -2.76
CA LYS A 423 -7.45 21.94 -3.23
C LYS A 423 -8.68 22.73 -3.64
N ILE A 424 -9.71 22.07 -4.21
CA ILE A 424 -10.96 22.69 -4.63
C ILE A 424 -11.85 23.13 -3.46
N TYR A 425 -11.57 22.64 -2.24
CA TYR A 425 -12.29 22.98 -1.00
C TYR A 425 -11.37 23.65 0.03
N LEU A 426 -10.31 24.33 -0.45
CA LEU A 426 -9.43 25.16 0.39
C LEU A 426 -10.25 26.13 1.23
N TRP A 427 -9.92 26.26 2.51
CA TRP A 427 -10.62 27.19 3.39
C TRP A 427 -10.48 28.65 2.94
N ASP A 428 -11.58 29.39 2.97
CA ASP A 428 -11.58 30.79 2.58
C ASP A 428 -10.63 31.62 3.47
N GLY A 429 -9.72 32.37 2.82
CA GLY A 429 -8.68 33.14 3.47
C GLY A 429 -7.43 32.33 3.89
N VAL A 430 -7.37 31.03 3.65
CA VAL A 430 -6.19 30.19 3.87
C VAL A 430 -5.45 29.97 2.55
N GLY A 431 -4.13 30.12 2.55
CA GLY A 431 -3.25 29.79 1.43
C GLY A 431 -2.26 28.70 1.85
N CYS A 432 -2.07 27.71 1.00
CA CYS A 432 -1.23 26.56 1.31
C CYS A 432 -0.14 26.34 0.26
N ASN A 433 0.99 25.78 0.72
CA ASN A 433 2.05 25.26 -0.14
C ASN A 433 1.94 23.75 -0.25
N TYR A 434 1.91 23.24 -1.48
CA TYR A 434 1.77 21.81 -1.83
C TYR A 434 3.08 21.29 -2.40
N ALA A 435 4.07 21.04 -1.54
CA ALA A 435 5.29 20.36 -1.97
C ALA A 435 5.00 18.89 -2.24
N ILE A 436 5.59 18.32 -3.30
CA ILE A 436 5.33 16.93 -3.74
C ILE A 436 5.73 15.91 -2.66
N SER A 437 6.74 16.23 -1.85
CA SER A 437 7.34 15.32 -0.86
C SER A 437 6.80 15.44 0.56
N SER A 438 5.99 16.45 0.90
CA SER A 438 5.55 16.70 2.27
C SER A 438 4.06 17.03 2.36
N ALA A 439 3.50 16.92 3.58
CA ALA A 439 2.15 17.38 3.88
C ALA A 439 2.00 18.87 3.56
N PRO A 440 0.85 19.32 3.00
CA PRO A 440 0.60 20.73 2.76
C PRO A 440 0.78 21.57 4.03
N ARG A 441 1.39 22.75 3.90
CA ARG A 441 1.62 23.70 4.98
C ARG A 441 0.87 24.97 4.75
N ILE A 442 0.26 25.53 5.80
CA ILE A 442 -0.40 26.85 5.75
C ILE A 442 0.66 27.94 5.64
N THR A 443 0.66 28.65 4.52
CA THR A 443 1.61 29.74 4.22
C THR A 443 0.97 31.13 4.20
N SER A 444 -0.35 31.21 4.08
CA SER A 444 -1.07 32.48 4.09
C SER A 444 -2.35 32.36 4.92
N LEU A 445 -2.61 33.35 5.73
CA LEU A 445 -3.82 33.45 6.54
C LEU A 445 -4.38 34.91 6.45
N ASN A 446 -5.54 35.00 5.80
CA ASN A 446 -6.28 36.30 5.72
C ASN A 446 -7.53 36.22 6.60
N LEU A 447 -7.48 36.97 7.69
CA LEU A 447 -8.58 37.17 8.64
C LEU A 447 -9.03 38.65 8.68
N SER A 448 -8.76 39.40 7.60
CA SER A 448 -9.21 40.82 7.51
C SER A 448 -10.74 40.93 7.54
N SER A 449 -11.24 41.96 8.20
CA SER A 449 -12.68 42.28 8.29
C SER A 449 -13.55 41.11 8.83
N ASN A 450 -13.02 40.33 9.78
CA ASN A 450 -13.76 39.24 10.44
C ASN A 450 -14.33 39.61 11.82
N GLY A 451 -14.21 40.87 12.24
CA GLY A 451 -14.72 41.31 13.54
C GLY A 451 -13.93 40.78 14.73
N LEU A 452 -12.67 40.37 14.54
CA LEU A 452 -11.82 39.83 15.60
C LEU A 452 -11.66 40.82 16.74
N VAL A 453 -11.77 40.35 17.98
CA VAL A 453 -11.70 41.13 19.22
C VAL A 453 -10.63 40.57 20.16
N GLY A 454 -10.02 41.44 20.97
CA GLY A 454 -9.01 41.06 21.96
C GLY A 454 -7.59 41.25 21.44
N ASP A 455 -6.67 40.46 21.96
CA ASP A 455 -5.25 40.48 21.64
C ASP A 455 -4.90 39.57 20.46
N ILE A 456 -3.72 39.78 19.84
CA ILE A 456 -3.17 38.85 18.86
C ILE A 456 -2.74 37.58 19.59
N THR A 457 -3.41 36.48 19.30
CA THR A 457 -3.16 35.19 19.97
C THR A 457 -1.79 34.59 19.67
N THR A 458 -1.15 34.03 20.70
CA THR A 458 0.11 33.27 20.56
C THR A 458 -0.04 31.98 19.76
N LEU A 459 -1.26 31.49 19.54
CA LEU A 459 -1.53 30.30 18.71
C LEU A 459 -1.00 30.44 17.26
N LEU A 460 -0.89 31.70 16.77
CA LEU A 460 -0.31 32.00 15.45
C LEU A 460 1.16 31.58 15.35
N SER A 461 1.91 31.53 16.47
CA SER A 461 3.31 31.06 16.46
C SER A 461 3.49 29.62 16.05
N ASN A 462 2.44 28.79 16.16
CA ASN A 462 2.45 27.38 15.77
C ASN A 462 2.36 27.19 14.24
N LEU A 463 1.94 28.23 13.48
CA LEU A 463 1.95 28.20 12.01
C LEU A 463 3.36 28.57 11.48
N THR A 464 4.32 27.66 11.69
CA THR A 464 5.75 27.94 11.43
C THR A 464 6.11 28.16 9.96
N ALA A 465 5.25 27.76 9.02
CA ALA A 465 5.43 27.97 7.58
C ALA A 465 4.73 29.26 7.08
N LEU A 466 4.09 30.02 7.97
CA LEU A 466 3.30 31.21 7.61
C LEU A 466 4.18 32.31 7.01
N GLN A 467 3.85 32.77 5.81
CA GLN A 467 4.53 33.82 5.04
C GLN A 467 3.72 35.13 5.03
N ASN A 468 2.40 34.99 4.90
CA ASN A 468 1.50 36.14 4.81
C ASN A 468 0.44 36.08 5.92
N LEU A 469 0.37 37.09 6.74
CA LEU A 469 -0.66 37.27 7.79
C LEU A 469 -1.36 38.59 7.62
N ASP A 470 -2.66 38.55 7.33
CA ASP A 470 -3.52 39.73 7.22
C ASP A 470 -4.58 39.71 8.33
N LEU A 471 -4.43 40.57 9.30
CA LEU A 471 -5.36 40.80 10.42
C LEU A 471 -6.03 42.17 10.33
N SER A 472 -5.96 42.83 9.15
CA SER A 472 -6.42 44.18 8.97
C SER A 472 -7.94 44.37 9.14
N HIS A 473 -8.37 45.57 9.45
CA HIS A 473 -9.80 45.98 9.58
C HIS A 473 -10.60 45.10 10.58
N ASN A 474 -9.99 44.85 11.76
CA ASN A 474 -10.63 44.16 12.86
C ASN A 474 -10.74 45.06 14.10
N ASN A 475 -11.18 44.51 15.22
CA ASN A 475 -11.30 45.20 16.49
C ASN A 475 -10.25 44.72 17.52
N LEU A 476 -9.09 44.24 16.99
CA LEU A 476 -7.98 43.80 17.83
C LEU A 476 -7.36 44.96 18.60
N SER A 477 -6.90 44.70 19.83
CA SER A 477 -6.37 45.73 20.74
C SER A 477 -5.17 45.17 21.54
N GLY A 478 -4.58 46.04 22.37
CA GLY A 478 -3.41 45.67 23.18
C GLY A 478 -2.08 45.87 22.42
N ASN A 479 -1.03 45.22 22.91
CA ASN A 479 0.30 45.32 22.34
C ASN A 479 0.50 44.40 21.14
N ILE A 480 1.33 44.81 20.18
CA ILE A 480 1.80 43.90 19.10
C ILE A 480 2.84 42.97 19.69
N PRO A 481 2.59 41.62 19.65
CA PRO A 481 3.46 40.66 20.36
C PRO A 481 4.80 40.43 19.66
N GLU A 482 5.85 40.25 20.44
CA GLU A 482 7.21 39.98 19.99
C GLU A 482 7.36 38.67 19.19
N PHE A 483 6.53 37.63 19.49
CA PHE A 483 6.60 36.34 18.79
C PHE A 483 6.38 36.45 17.27
N LEU A 484 5.69 37.49 16.79
CA LEU A 484 5.50 37.74 15.35
C LEU A 484 6.82 37.98 14.63
N ALA A 485 7.81 38.56 15.33
CA ALA A 485 9.17 38.73 14.78
C ALA A 485 9.96 37.40 14.73
N GLN A 486 9.55 36.42 15.54
CA GLN A 486 10.20 35.10 15.63
C GLN A 486 9.67 34.09 14.61
N LEU A 487 8.55 34.39 13.91
CA LEU A 487 8.04 33.55 12.85
C LEU A 487 9.06 33.51 11.69
N PRO A 488 9.64 32.29 11.40
CA PRO A 488 10.82 32.21 10.54
C PRO A 488 10.53 32.57 9.09
N SER A 489 9.34 32.27 8.60
CA SER A 489 8.96 32.41 7.20
C SER A 489 8.10 33.68 6.95
N LEU A 490 7.70 34.43 7.97
CA LEU A 490 6.78 35.58 7.83
C LEU A 490 7.42 36.69 7.01
N ALA A 491 6.83 36.99 5.85
CA ALA A 491 7.27 38.01 4.90
C ALA A 491 6.34 39.22 4.83
N VAL A 492 5.03 39.02 5.07
CA VAL A 492 4.04 40.09 5.03
C VAL A 492 3.16 40.03 6.28
N LEU A 493 3.04 41.16 6.95
CA LEU A 493 2.14 41.35 8.11
C LEU A 493 1.33 42.62 7.93
N ASP A 494 -0.01 42.50 7.86
CA ASP A 494 -0.94 43.63 7.78
C ASP A 494 -1.78 43.69 9.07
N LEU A 495 -1.61 44.77 9.83
CA LEU A 495 -2.31 45.07 11.07
C LEU A 495 -3.15 46.37 11.00
N THR A 496 -3.29 46.94 9.79
CA THR A 496 -4.01 48.21 9.59
C THR A 496 -5.48 48.12 10.00
N GLY A 497 -6.10 49.22 10.41
CA GLY A 497 -7.53 49.25 10.77
C GLY A 497 -7.88 48.53 12.08
N ASN A 498 -6.98 48.48 13.05
CA ASN A 498 -7.16 47.86 14.37
C ASN A 498 -6.99 48.91 15.52
N LYS A 499 -7.17 48.50 16.76
CA LYS A 499 -7.11 49.35 17.96
C LYS A 499 -5.87 49.05 18.81
N PHE A 500 -4.73 48.75 18.21
CA PHE A 500 -3.50 48.56 18.97
C PHE A 500 -3.05 49.85 19.65
N ASN A 501 -2.57 49.77 20.88
CA ASN A 501 -2.18 50.91 21.72
C ASN A 501 -0.74 50.83 22.24
N GLY A 502 0.04 49.82 21.86
CA GLY A 502 1.43 49.63 22.25
C GLY A 502 2.44 50.05 21.19
N SER A 503 3.71 50.12 21.56
CA SER A 503 4.81 50.29 20.59
C SER A 503 4.99 49.06 19.73
N VAL A 504 5.41 49.23 18.48
CA VAL A 504 5.82 48.15 17.60
C VAL A 504 7.13 47.56 18.11
N PRO A 505 7.25 46.22 18.26
CA PRO A 505 8.49 45.58 18.66
C PRO A 505 9.67 45.98 17.76
N GLU A 506 10.81 46.34 18.35
CA GLU A 506 11.99 46.79 17.60
C GLU A 506 12.52 45.69 16.64
N SER A 507 12.39 44.44 16.99
CA SER A 507 12.69 43.29 16.14
C SER A 507 11.89 43.28 14.84
N LEU A 508 10.58 43.60 14.87
CA LEU A 508 9.73 43.75 13.68
C LEU A 508 10.14 44.95 12.81
N LEU A 509 10.44 46.09 13.47
CA LEU A 509 10.90 47.29 12.77
C LEU A 509 12.26 47.04 12.10
N LYS A 510 13.18 46.33 12.77
CA LYS A 510 14.49 45.95 12.23
C LYS A 510 14.33 45.09 10.98
N ARG A 511 13.56 43.97 11.03
CA ARG A 511 13.27 43.13 9.88
C ARG A 511 12.65 43.92 8.70
N SER A 512 11.76 44.89 8.99
CA SER A 512 11.14 45.71 7.97
C SER A 512 12.12 46.69 7.30
N ARG A 513 13.09 47.27 8.07
CA ARG A 513 14.16 48.13 7.54
C ARG A 513 15.15 47.38 6.67
N GLU A 514 15.42 46.12 6.99
CA GLU A 514 16.31 45.23 6.23
C GLU A 514 15.71 44.80 4.86
N GLY A 515 14.44 45.12 4.58
CA GLY A 515 13.80 44.93 3.27
C GLY A 515 13.26 43.54 2.98
N ALA A 516 13.46 42.57 3.89
CA ALA A 516 12.99 41.16 3.73
C ALA A 516 11.57 40.95 4.29
N PHE A 517 10.98 41.97 4.96
CA PHE A 517 9.69 41.88 5.65
C PHE A 517 8.84 43.16 5.41
N SER A 518 7.60 42.94 4.96
CA SER A 518 6.64 44.02 4.73
C SER A 518 5.68 44.16 5.91
N LEU A 519 5.85 45.24 6.69
CA LEU A 519 4.97 45.55 7.82
C LEU A 519 4.01 46.70 7.44
N ARG A 520 2.69 46.47 7.60
CA ARG A 520 1.63 47.49 7.40
C ARG A 520 0.93 47.75 8.73
N ILE A 521 1.03 48.98 9.21
CA ILE A 521 0.40 49.43 10.44
C ILE A 521 -0.06 50.89 10.28
N GLU A 522 -0.96 51.39 11.10
CA GLU A 522 -1.37 52.80 11.05
C GLU A 522 -0.27 53.73 11.55
N ALA A 523 -0.18 54.92 10.91
CA ALA A 523 0.87 55.91 11.16
C ALA A 523 0.89 56.46 12.62
N ASN A 524 -0.19 56.28 13.37
CA ASN A 524 -0.32 56.85 14.75
C ASN A 524 0.43 56.03 15.82
N ILE A 525 0.89 54.82 15.49
CA ILE A 525 1.59 53.93 16.44
C ILE A 525 3.12 54.15 16.36
N SER A 526 3.62 54.85 15.34
CA SER A 526 5.05 54.95 15.05
C SER A 526 5.75 56.22 15.61
N SER A 527 5.08 57.04 16.43
CA SER A 527 5.65 58.31 16.95
C SER A 527 6.04 58.21 18.41
N ILE A 528 7.16 57.58 18.74
CA ILE A 528 8.06 58.01 19.85
C ILE A 528 9.50 57.58 19.48
N SER A 529 10.21 58.42 18.75
CA SER A 529 11.61 58.79 18.93
C SER A 529 11.94 59.88 17.94
N ASN A 530 12.05 61.10 18.50
CA ASN A 530 12.66 62.26 17.84
C ASN A 530 14.11 61.95 17.53
N ASP A 531 14.47 62.03 16.23
CA ASP A 531 15.58 62.84 15.80
C ASP A 531 15.51 63.02 14.29
N GLN A 532 15.40 64.35 13.88
CA GLN A 532 15.49 64.74 12.48
C GLN A 532 16.96 64.82 12.05
N PRO A 533 17.27 64.62 10.78
CA PRO A 533 17.52 65.79 9.95
C PRO A 533 16.76 65.83 8.62
N GLN A 534 16.32 67.07 8.30
CA GLN A 534 15.80 67.42 7.00
C GLN A 534 16.72 67.07 5.84
N GLY A 535 16.14 66.50 4.79
CA GLY A 535 16.93 66.26 3.57
C GLY A 535 16.07 65.80 2.36
N LYS A 536 15.58 66.75 1.58
CA LYS A 536 15.23 66.64 0.15
C LYS A 536 14.28 65.59 -0.35
N LYS A 537 13.02 66.01 -0.68
CA LYS A 537 12.14 65.32 -1.63
C LYS A 537 12.90 64.99 -2.93
N SER A 538 13.10 63.71 -3.20
CA SER A 538 13.62 63.21 -4.46
C SER A 538 12.50 62.43 -5.18
N ASN A 539 12.22 62.82 -6.41
CA ASN A 539 11.25 62.25 -7.31
C ASN A 539 11.61 60.79 -7.70
N ARG A 540 11.56 59.82 -6.75
CA ARG A 540 11.84 58.40 -7.03
C ARG A 540 10.67 57.64 -7.69
N ILE A 541 9.46 58.17 -7.63
CA ILE A 541 8.28 57.53 -8.25
C ILE A 541 8.29 57.61 -9.79
N ALA A 542 8.88 58.67 -10.38
CA ALA A 542 9.06 58.76 -11.83
C ALA A 542 10.14 57.80 -12.36
N ALA A 543 11.24 57.64 -11.62
CA ALA A 543 12.35 56.76 -12.01
C ALA A 543 11.97 55.26 -11.99
N VAL A 544 11.17 54.82 -11.02
CA VAL A 544 10.73 53.44 -10.94
C VAL A 544 9.74 53.08 -12.07
N LYS A 545 8.85 53.99 -12.43
CA LYS A 545 7.94 53.81 -13.57
C LYS A 545 8.69 53.74 -14.91
N VAL A 546 9.74 54.52 -15.09
CA VAL A 546 10.61 54.46 -16.27
C VAL A 546 11.45 53.20 -16.31
N ALA A 547 11.97 52.75 -15.16
CA ALA A 547 12.77 51.51 -15.07
C ALA A 547 11.90 50.28 -15.35
N VAL A 548 10.68 50.20 -14.83
CA VAL A 548 9.76 49.08 -15.12
C VAL A 548 9.33 49.10 -16.58
N ALA A 549 9.08 50.26 -17.18
CA ALA A 549 8.76 50.35 -18.60
C ALA A 549 9.94 49.92 -19.48
N ALA A 550 11.17 50.25 -19.11
CA ALA A 550 12.37 49.83 -19.85
C ALA A 550 12.61 48.31 -19.75
N VAL A 551 12.35 47.69 -18.60
CA VAL A 551 12.45 46.25 -18.41
C VAL A 551 11.38 45.50 -19.20
N VAL A 552 10.14 46.00 -19.20
CA VAL A 552 9.06 45.38 -20.01
C VAL A 552 9.36 45.50 -21.49
N LEU A 553 9.92 46.66 -21.95
CA LEU A 553 10.30 46.82 -23.34
C LEU A 553 11.46 45.90 -23.74
N SER A 554 12.45 45.72 -22.88
CA SER A 554 13.58 44.82 -23.15
C SER A 554 13.16 43.35 -23.20
N VAL A 555 12.24 42.91 -22.31
CA VAL A 555 11.67 41.56 -22.36
C VAL A 555 10.86 41.33 -23.63
N MET A 556 10.05 42.31 -24.05
CA MET A 556 9.31 42.23 -25.32
C MET A 556 10.24 42.15 -26.54
N VAL A 557 11.33 42.91 -26.55
CA VAL A 557 12.35 42.82 -27.66
C VAL A 557 13.03 41.46 -27.68
N VAL A 558 13.39 40.90 -26.52
CA VAL A 558 13.97 39.56 -26.43
C VAL A 558 12.98 38.51 -26.91
N VAL A 559 11.70 38.58 -26.54
CA VAL A 559 10.65 37.65 -27.00
C VAL A 559 10.47 37.77 -28.52
N VAL A 560 10.43 38.98 -29.07
CA VAL A 560 10.29 39.18 -30.54
C VAL A 560 11.54 38.64 -31.26
N VAL A 561 12.75 38.87 -30.75
CA VAL A 561 13.99 38.36 -31.33
C VAL A 561 14.05 36.85 -31.27
N THR A 562 13.66 36.22 -30.12
CA THR A 562 13.59 34.76 -30.01
C THR A 562 12.52 34.16 -30.92
N LEU A 563 11.36 34.79 -31.04
CA LEU A 563 10.30 34.35 -31.98
C LEU A 563 10.76 34.45 -33.46
N THR A 564 11.43 35.57 -33.81
CA THR A 564 11.96 35.72 -35.17
C THR A 564 13.11 34.78 -35.49
N LEU A 565 13.96 34.45 -34.51
CA LEU A 565 15.01 33.45 -34.66
C LEU A 565 14.41 32.01 -34.75
N CYS A 566 13.37 31.72 -33.97
CA CYS A 566 12.64 30.44 -34.06
C CYS A 566 11.91 30.32 -35.42
N LEU A 567 11.29 31.41 -35.91
CA LEU A 567 10.63 31.39 -37.21
C LEU A 567 11.63 31.34 -38.40
N ARG A 568 12.78 31.95 -38.24
CA ARG A 568 13.90 31.79 -39.19
C ARG A 568 14.48 30.39 -39.21
N ARG A 569 14.64 29.76 -38.00
CA ARG A 569 15.09 28.38 -37.89
C ARG A 569 14.11 27.38 -38.50
N ARG A 570 12.80 27.62 -38.41
CA ARG A 570 11.78 26.81 -39.09
C ARG A 570 11.69 27.00 -40.62
N ARG A 571 12.25 28.13 -41.16
CA ARG A 571 12.33 28.35 -42.61
C ARG A 571 13.60 27.80 -43.25
N THR A 572 14.63 27.45 -42.48
CA THR A 572 15.89 26.88 -42.99
C THR A 572 15.93 25.35 -42.95
N GLU A 573 14.89 24.68 -42.42
CA GLU A 573 14.81 23.21 -42.43
C GLU A 573 14.04 22.62 -43.63
N ASN A 574 13.53 23.48 -44.56
CA ASN A 574 12.78 22.99 -45.70
C ASN A 574 13.49 23.05 -47.03
N ASP A 575 14.77 23.42 -47.10
CA ASP A 575 15.55 23.33 -48.32
C ASP A 575 16.99 22.96 -48.00
N LEU A 576 17.33 21.70 -48.22
CA LEU A 576 18.60 21.22 -48.74
C LEU A 576 18.70 19.69 -48.64
N SER A 577 18.31 19.11 -49.73
CA SER A 577 18.71 17.74 -50.11
C SER A 577 20.11 17.77 -50.71
N VAL A 578 20.88 16.69 -50.48
CA VAL A 578 21.91 16.12 -51.39
C VAL A 578 23.36 16.62 -51.21
N ARG A 579 24.18 15.86 -50.66
CA ARG A 579 25.32 15.00 -51.19
C ARG A 579 26.59 15.01 -50.28
N PRO A 580 27.34 13.91 -50.33
CA PRO A 580 28.38 13.57 -49.37
C PRO A 580 29.77 14.00 -49.83
N LEU A 581 30.70 14.18 -48.91
CA LEU A 581 32.16 14.10 -49.19
C LEU A 581 32.97 13.57 -48.02
N ASN A 582 33.80 12.60 -48.38
CA ASN A 582 34.91 11.99 -47.71
C ASN A 582 36.00 12.97 -47.28
N GLY A 583 36.76 12.59 -46.23
CA GLY A 583 38.11 13.09 -46.00
C GLY A 583 38.64 12.76 -44.60
N ARG A 584 39.18 11.61 -44.34
CA ARG A 584 40.57 11.19 -44.21
C ARG A 584 41.39 11.85 -43.05
N ILE A 585 41.68 11.03 -42.06
CA ILE A 585 42.98 10.66 -41.39
C ILE A 585 43.73 11.74 -40.62
N SER A 586 44.00 11.46 -39.36
CA SER A 586 45.31 11.16 -38.79
C SER A 586 45.24 10.53 -37.41
N LYS A 587 46.00 9.45 -37.25
CA LYS A 587 46.34 8.74 -36.02
C LYS A 587 47.24 9.59 -35.15
N GLU A 588 47.12 9.49 -33.86
CA GLU A 588 48.26 9.27 -32.95
C GLU A 588 47.77 8.55 -31.65
N ASP A 589 48.56 7.55 -31.34
CA ASP A 589 48.47 6.66 -30.19
C ASP A 589 48.61 7.39 -28.85
N ASN A 590 47.77 7.00 -27.84
CA ASN A 590 48.28 6.59 -26.55
C ASN A 590 47.15 5.87 -25.78
N GLY A 591 47.46 4.66 -25.33
CA GLY A 591 46.55 3.81 -24.60
C GLY A 591 46.20 4.40 -23.25
N ASP A 592 44.89 4.25 -22.96
CA ASP A 592 44.35 3.95 -21.65
C ASP A 592 42.85 3.71 -21.82
N ALA A 593 42.36 2.67 -21.15
CA ALA A 593 40.99 2.22 -20.89
C ALA A 593 39.90 2.87 -21.74
N VAL A 594 39.39 2.15 -22.73
CA VAL A 594 38.19 2.51 -23.52
C VAL A 594 36.95 2.33 -22.65
N SER A 595 36.55 3.41 -22.01
CA SER A 595 35.17 3.60 -21.57
C SER A 595 34.30 3.88 -22.81
N MET A 596 33.60 2.85 -23.33
CA MET A 596 32.66 3.06 -24.41
C MET A 596 31.47 3.87 -23.87
N GLN A 597 31.42 5.16 -24.20
CA GLN A 597 30.21 5.96 -24.14
C GLN A 597 29.28 5.48 -25.26
N PHE A 598 28.28 4.68 -24.94
CA PHE A 598 27.21 4.37 -25.85
C PHE A 598 26.20 5.53 -25.81
N ASP A 599 26.24 6.39 -26.84
CA ASP A 599 25.11 7.26 -27.16
C ASP A 599 23.91 6.39 -27.51
N ASN A 600 22.73 6.63 -26.89
CA ASN A 600 21.47 5.91 -27.14
C ASN A 600 21.07 5.98 -28.63
N ARG A 601 21.51 5.01 -29.41
CA ARG A 601 21.29 4.94 -30.86
C ARG A 601 19.84 4.55 -31.16
N GLN A 602 19.17 5.34 -32.01
CA GLN A 602 17.87 4.96 -32.56
C GLN A 602 18.09 4.17 -33.84
N PHE A 603 17.54 2.95 -33.88
CA PHE A 603 17.59 2.07 -35.05
C PHE A 603 16.26 2.16 -35.81
N SER A 604 16.33 2.14 -37.16
CA SER A 604 15.16 1.86 -38.00
C SER A 604 14.86 0.36 -38.06
N TYR A 605 13.62 -0.02 -38.34
CA TYR A 605 13.25 -1.44 -38.52
C TYR A 605 14.04 -2.11 -39.62
N LYS A 606 14.39 -1.36 -40.69
CA LYS A 606 15.22 -1.84 -41.79
C LYS A 606 16.65 -2.17 -41.35
N GLU A 607 17.26 -1.35 -40.51
CA GLU A 607 18.57 -1.63 -39.88
C GLU A 607 18.49 -2.88 -39.02
N LEU A 608 17.45 -3.01 -38.15
CA LEU A 608 17.27 -4.20 -37.34
C LEU A 608 17.17 -5.48 -38.16
N LYS A 609 16.44 -5.41 -39.30
CA LYS A 609 16.33 -6.52 -40.23
C LYS A 609 17.68 -6.89 -40.87
N THR A 610 18.54 -5.89 -41.10
CA THR A 610 19.88 -6.12 -41.64
C THR A 610 20.82 -6.74 -40.60
N ILE A 611 20.90 -6.16 -39.40
CA ILE A 611 21.82 -6.65 -38.35
C ILE A 611 21.43 -8.03 -37.80
N THR A 612 20.15 -8.41 -37.87
CA THR A 612 19.66 -9.74 -37.44
C THR A 612 19.54 -10.76 -38.58
N ASN A 613 20.01 -10.44 -39.76
CA ASN A 613 19.81 -11.27 -40.94
C ASN A 613 18.34 -11.68 -41.15
N SER A 614 17.44 -10.68 -41.15
CA SER A 614 15.97 -10.89 -41.23
C SER A 614 15.37 -11.69 -40.08
N PHE A 615 15.90 -11.53 -38.85
CA PHE A 615 15.48 -12.21 -37.63
C PHE A 615 15.64 -13.75 -37.70
N GLU A 616 16.73 -14.22 -38.35
CA GLU A 616 16.96 -15.63 -38.60
C GLU A 616 17.24 -16.42 -37.33
N LYS A 617 18.15 -15.93 -36.45
CA LYS A 617 18.62 -16.67 -35.26
C LYS A 617 17.95 -16.14 -33.99
N SER A 618 16.92 -16.84 -33.51
CA SER A 618 16.32 -16.63 -32.20
C SER A 618 17.22 -17.21 -31.10
N ILE A 619 17.52 -16.43 -30.06
CA ILE A 619 18.33 -16.82 -28.91
C ILE A 619 17.52 -16.84 -27.59
N GLY A 620 16.26 -16.37 -27.65
CA GLY A 620 15.37 -16.40 -26.47
C GLY A 620 13.94 -16.07 -26.89
N LYS A 621 12.96 -16.60 -26.11
CA LYS A 621 11.54 -16.31 -26.28
C LYS A 621 10.90 -16.19 -24.90
N GLY A 622 10.28 -15.04 -24.63
CA GLY A 622 9.59 -14.76 -23.38
C GLY A 622 8.20 -14.16 -23.57
N GLY A 623 7.50 -13.87 -22.49
CA GLY A 623 6.17 -13.24 -22.50
C GLY A 623 6.14 -11.87 -23.17
N PHE A 624 7.26 -11.19 -23.25
CA PHE A 624 7.39 -9.83 -23.82
C PHE A 624 7.81 -9.82 -25.29
N GLY A 625 8.24 -10.94 -25.86
CA GLY A 625 8.65 -11.04 -27.26
C GLY A 625 9.74 -12.07 -27.50
N VAL A 626 10.33 -12.02 -28.71
CA VAL A 626 11.41 -12.88 -29.14
C VAL A 626 12.71 -12.09 -29.17
N VAL A 627 13.81 -12.71 -28.72
CA VAL A 627 15.15 -12.13 -28.76
C VAL A 627 15.96 -12.78 -29.87
N TYR A 628 16.56 -11.96 -30.72
CA TYR A 628 17.36 -12.41 -31.88
C TYR A 628 18.82 -11.98 -31.72
N LEU A 629 19.74 -12.82 -32.17
CA LEU A 629 21.14 -12.46 -32.31
C LEU A 629 21.31 -11.55 -33.54
N GLY A 630 22.04 -10.48 -33.39
CA GLY A 630 22.41 -9.56 -34.45
C GLY A 630 23.88 -9.18 -34.37
N TYR A 631 24.40 -8.55 -35.45
CA TYR A 631 25.77 -8.01 -35.52
C TYR A 631 25.72 -6.58 -36.05
N LEU A 632 26.34 -5.65 -35.32
CA LEU A 632 26.50 -4.28 -35.79
C LEU A 632 27.50 -4.23 -36.97
N GLU A 633 27.61 -3.09 -37.65
CA GLU A 633 28.49 -2.87 -38.80
C GLU A 633 29.97 -3.10 -38.48
N ASP A 634 30.36 -2.91 -37.23
CA ASP A 634 31.72 -3.16 -36.70
C ASP A 634 31.95 -4.62 -36.31
N GLY A 635 30.98 -5.49 -36.47
CA GLY A 635 31.03 -6.89 -36.08
C GLY A 635 30.67 -7.15 -34.61
N THR A 636 30.30 -6.13 -33.80
CA THR A 636 29.89 -6.28 -32.42
C THR A 636 28.59 -7.08 -32.33
N PRO A 637 28.53 -8.20 -31.55
CA PRO A 637 27.29 -8.96 -31.37
C PRO A 637 26.34 -8.22 -30.45
N VAL A 638 25.05 -8.24 -30.82
CA VAL A 638 23.94 -7.63 -30.07
C VAL A 638 22.75 -8.57 -29.95
N ALA A 639 21.95 -8.38 -28.91
CA ALA A 639 20.68 -9.08 -28.71
C ALA A 639 19.52 -8.12 -29.01
N VAL A 640 18.68 -8.46 -29.97
CA VAL A 640 17.55 -7.66 -30.43
C VAL A 640 16.25 -8.26 -29.90
N LYS A 641 15.64 -7.66 -28.88
CA LYS A 641 14.35 -8.06 -28.28
C LYS A 641 13.21 -7.36 -29.00
N THR A 642 12.41 -8.10 -29.78
CA THR A 642 11.27 -7.58 -30.53
C THR A 642 10.00 -7.71 -29.68
N ARG A 643 9.10 -6.73 -29.78
CA ARG A 643 7.81 -6.78 -29.09
C ARG A 643 6.86 -7.80 -29.74
N SER A 644 6.08 -8.54 -28.93
CA SER A 644 4.99 -9.38 -29.41
C SER A 644 3.79 -8.52 -29.85
N GLU A 645 3.32 -8.70 -31.07
CA GLU A 645 2.20 -7.95 -31.68
C GLU A 645 0.85 -8.28 -31.02
N SER A 646 0.73 -9.40 -30.31
CA SER A 646 -0.54 -9.90 -29.75
C SER A 646 -0.88 -9.35 -28.36
N SER A 647 -0.01 -8.54 -27.73
CA SER A 647 -0.16 -8.09 -26.36
C SER A 647 -0.26 -6.56 -26.26
N SER A 648 -1.45 -6.04 -25.88
CA SER A 648 -1.61 -4.62 -25.48
C SER A 648 -0.82 -4.26 -24.23
N GLN A 649 -0.53 -5.24 -23.38
CA GLN A 649 0.29 -5.14 -22.16
C GLN A 649 1.77 -4.86 -22.49
N GLY A 650 2.31 -5.40 -23.57
CA GLY A 650 3.72 -5.26 -23.96
C GLY A 650 4.15 -3.83 -24.36
N VAL A 651 3.24 -2.88 -24.61
CA VAL A 651 3.61 -1.49 -24.95
C VAL A 651 4.11 -0.72 -23.71
N ASN A 652 3.40 -0.84 -22.60
CA ASN A 652 3.76 -0.14 -21.35
C ASN A 652 5.04 -0.70 -20.75
N GLU A 653 5.20 -2.01 -20.82
CA GLU A 653 6.39 -2.72 -20.32
C GLU A 653 7.62 -2.40 -21.19
N PHE A 654 7.47 -2.39 -22.50
CA PHE A 654 8.53 -1.97 -23.43
C PHE A 654 8.99 -0.52 -23.18
N LEU A 655 8.05 0.41 -22.98
CA LEU A 655 8.39 1.81 -22.68
C LEU A 655 9.04 1.95 -21.31
N ALA A 656 8.55 1.22 -20.30
CA ALA A 656 9.14 1.21 -18.96
C ALA A 656 10.57 0.67 -19.00
N GLU A 657 10.82 -0.45 -19.69
CA GLU A 657 12.14 -1.06 -19.85
C GLU A 657 13.12 -0.09 -20.53
N ALA A 658 12.71 0.55 -21.64
CA ALA A 658 13.53 1.54 -22.35
C ALA A 658 13.86 2.74 -21.44
N LEU A 659 12.87 3.30 -20.74
CA LEU A 659 13.04 4.48 -19.88
C LEU A 659 13.93 4.20 -18.67
N HIS A 660 13.89 3.00 -18.12
CA HIS A 660 14.75 2.61 -17.00
C HIS A 660 16.18 2.40 -17.46
N LEU A 661 16.39 1.65 -18.54
CA LEU A 661 17.73 1.29 -19.05
C LEU A 661 18.52 2.47 -19.64
N ILE A 662 17.87 3.52 -20.15
CA ILE A 662 18.53 4.75 -20.58
C ILE A 662 19.28 5.45 -19.43
N ARG A 663 18.86 5.21 -18.18
CA ARG A 663 19.41 5.88 -16.96
C ARG A 663 20.32 4.98 -16.15
N VAL A 664 20.30 3.67 -16.40
CA VAL A 664 20.95 2.68 -15.55
C VAL A 664 22.20 2.16 -16.27
N HIS A 665 23.39 2.44 -15.69
CA HIS A 665 24.66 1.96 -16.22
C HIS A 665 25.47 1.35 -15.08
N HIS A 666 25.63 0.05 -15.10
CA HIS A 666 26.43 -0.68 -14.12
C HIS A 666 27.01 -1.96 -14.73
N ARG A 667 28.23 -2.34 -14.35
CA ARG A 667 28.92 -3.51 -14.92
C ARG A 667 28.12 -4.82 -14.78
N ASN A 668 27.34 -4.97 -13.72
CA ASN A 668 26.53 -6.18 -13.45
C ASN A 668 25.05 -6.02 -13.85
N LEU A 669 24.75 -5.08 -14.76
CA LEU A 669 23.44 -4.91 -15.39
C LEU A 669 23.61 -4.91 -16.90
N VAL A 670 22.67 -5.50 -17.64
CA VAL A 670 22.74 -5.55 -19.10
C VAL A 670 22.53 -4.16 -19.70
N ASN A 671 23.45 -3.72 -20.54
CA ASN A 671 23.43 -2.40 -21.16
C ASN A 671 22.52 -2.34 -22.38
N LEU A 672 21.74 -1.25 -22.48
CA LEU A 672 20.97 -0.91 -23.68
C LEU A 672 21.87 -0.22 -24.71
N VAL A 673 22.05 -0.82 -25.88
CA VAL A 673 22.79 -0.26 -27.02
C VAL A 673 21.93 0.74 -27.81
N GLY A 674 20.63 0.48 -27.90
CA GLY A 674 19.69 1.38 -28.57
C GLY A 674 18.27 0.80 -28.65
N HIS A 675 17.42 1.54 -29.35
CA HIS A 675 16.01 1.15 -29.50
C HIS A 675 15.46 1.45 -30.91
N CYS A 676 14.42 0.73 -31.28
CA CYS A 676 13.66 0.97 -32.52
C CYS A 676 12.21 1.28 -32.16
N LYS A 677 11.68 2.35 -32.76
CA LYS A 677 10.25 2.68 -32.76
C LYS A 677 9.88 3.16 -34.17
N ASP A 678 9.52 2.22 -35.03
CA ASP A 678 9.23 2.47 -36.45
C ASP A 678 7.85 1.91 -36.81
N GLY A 679 6.84 2.79 -36.88
CA GLY A 679 5.45 2.44 -37.08
C GLY A 679 4.89 1.51 -36.01
N GLN A 680 4.50 0.28 -36.39
CA GLN A 680 4.00 -0.74 -35.45
C GLN A 680 5.12 -1.59 -34.83
N HIS A 681 6.34 -1.45 -35.33
CA HIS A 681 7.49 -2.24 -34.86
C HIS A 681 8.22 -1.54 -33.73
N SER A 682 8.43 -2.26 -32.64
CA SER A 682 9.21 -1.79 -31.48
C SER A 682 10.21 -2.86 -31.08
N ALA A 683 11.47 -2.47 -30.86
CA ALA A 683 12.52 -3.38 -30.41
C ALA A 683 13.56 -2.67 -29.55
N LEU A 684 14.15 -3.39 -28.61
CA LEU A 684 15.30 -2.97 -27.80
C LEU A 684 16.54 -3.75 -28.21
N VAL A 685 17.67 -3.04 -28.32
CA VAL A 685 18.96 -3.63 -28.72
C VAL A 685 19.90 -3.58 -27.51
N TYR A 686 20.35 -4.76 -27.08
CA TYR A 686 21.22 -4.94 -25.91
C TYR A 686 22.59 -5.47 -26.30
N GLU A 687 23.55 -5.33 -25.40
CA GLU A 687 24.78 -6.11 -25.47
C GLU A 687 24.45 -7.63 -25.49
N TYR A 688 25.22 -8.41 -26.23
CA TYR A 688 25.01 -9.86 -26.31
C TYR A 688 25.81 -10.57 -25.21
N MET A 689 25.14 -11.45 -24.48
CA MET A 689 25.73 -12.26 -23.41
C MET A 689 25.99 -13.68 -23.94
N SER A 690 27.28 -14.07 -24.03
CA SER A 690 27.72 -15.25 -24.80
C SER A 690 27.44 -16.60 -24.12
N GLU A 691 27.33 -16.63 -22.78
CA GLU A 691 27.27 -17.88 -21.99
C GLU A 691 25.86 -18.25 -21.54
N GLY A 692 24.83 -17.55 -22.03
CA GLY A 692 23.42 -17.84 -21.72
C GLY A 692 23.02 -17.44 -20.30
N THR A 693 22.11 -18.18 -19.70
CA THR A 693 21.51 -17.86 -18.38
C THR A 693 22.09 -18.71 -17.26
N LEU A 694 22.10 -18.17 -16.03
CA LEU A 694 22.46 -18.94 -14.84
C LEU A 694 21.55 -20.16 -14.67
N GLN A 695 20.27 -20.06 -15.03
CA GLN A 695 19.32 -21.18 -14.97
C GLN A 695 19.75 -22.35 -15.87
N GLU A 696 20.21 -22.05 -17.09
CA GLU A 696 20.69 -23.08 -18.02
C GLU A 696 21.93 -23.76 -17.46
N LYS A 697 22.91 -23.00 -16.97
CA LYS A 697 24.16 -23.53 -16.40
C LYS A 697 23.95 -24.37 -15.13
N LEU A 698 23.00 -24.02 -14.27
CA LEU A 698 22.67 -24.81 -13.08
C LEU A 698 21.93 -26.14 -13.42
N ARG A 699 21.23 -26.19 -14.56
CA ARG A 699 20.47 -27.38 -15.00
C ARG A 699 21.24 -28.28 -15.97
N GLU A 700 22.37 -27.82 -16.45
CA GLU A 700 23.22 -28.55 -17.37
C GLU A 700 23.87 -29.75 -16.66
N LYS A 701 23.58 -30.96 -17.14
CA LYS A 701 24.19 -32.22 -16.65
C LYS A 701 25.46 -32.57 -17.43
N SER A 702 26.37 -31.63 -17.62
CA SER A 702 27.62 -31.83 -18.32
C SER A 702 28.79 -31.95 -17.37
N SER A 703 29.94 -32.46 -17.88
CA SER A 703 31.20 -32.52 -17.13
C SER A 703 31.81 -31.12 -16.80
N GLU A 704 31.15 -30.06 -17.26
CA GLU A 704 31.52 -28.64 -17.05
C GLU A 704 30.52 -27.92 -16.15
N SER A 705 30.07 -28.55 -15.06
CA SER A 705 29.20 -27.89 -14.09
C SER A 705 29.91 -26.74 -13.38
N LEU A 706 29.16 -25.67 -13.02
CA LEU A 706 29.71 -24.53 -12.28
C LEU A 706 30.33 -24.96 -10.96
N THR A 707 31.59 -24.61 -10.72
CA THR A 707 32.27 -24.76 -9.42
C THR A 707 31.63 -23.84 -8.38
N TRP A 708 31.78 -24.17 -7.07
CA TRP A 708 31.24 -23.33 -5.99
C TRP A 708 31.78 -21.90 -6.04
N ARG A 709 33.05 -21.73 -6.31
CA ARG A 709 33.68 -20.42 -6.51
C ARG A 709 33.06 -19.60 -7.65
N GLN A 710 32.75 -20.23 -8.79
CA GLN A 710 32.05 -19.56 -9.90
C GLN A 710 30.64 -19.17 -9.49
N ARG A 711 29.90 -20.04 -8.81
CA ARG A 711 28.55 -19.76 -8.30
C ARG A 711 28.56 -18.60 -7.32
N LEU A 712 29.55 -18.51 -6.43
CA LEU A 712 29.71 -17.38 -5.51
C LEU A 712 29.98 -16.06 -6.24
N ARG A 713 30.87 -16.07 -7.26
CA ARG A 713 31.16 -14.85 -8.07
C ARG A 713 29.92 -14.36 -8.81
N ILE A 714 29.20 -15.26 -9.48
CA ILE A 714 27.93 -14.95 -10.17
C ILE A 714 26.91 -14.36 -9.19
N SER A 715 26.79 -14.96 -8.00
CA SER A 715 25.88 -14.45 -6.95
C SER A 715 26.29 -13.07 -6.46
N LEU A 716 27.60 -12.84 -6.25
CA LEU A 716 28.15 -11.56 -5.82
C LEU A 716 27.93 -10.47 -6.88
N ASP A 717 28.23 -10.76 -8.16
CA ASP A 717 27.99 -9.84 -9.27
C ASP A 717 26.52 -9.45 -9.37
N SER A 718 25.61 -10.43 -9.28
CA SER A 718 24.17 -10.21 -9.31
C SER A 718 23.71 -9.36 -8.12
N ALA A 719 24.24 -9.63 -6.90
CA ALA A 719 23.92 -8.86 -5.71
C ALA A 719 24.38 -7.39 -5.83
N GLN A 720 25.55 -7.13 -6.41
CA GLN A 720 26.06 -5.77 -6.67
C GLN A 720 25.19 -5.02 -7.69
N GLY A 721 24.68 -5.71 -8.71
CA GLY A 721 23.71 -5.14 -9.64
C GLY A 721 22.43 -4.68 -8.94
N LEU A 722 21.85 -5.51 -8.06
CA LEU A 722 20.65 -5.14 -7.28
C LEU A 722 20.92 -4.05 -6.25
N GLU A 723 22.07 -4.10 -5.57
CA GLU A 723 22.47 -3.02 -4.64
C GLU A 723 22.54 -1.67 -5.34
N TYR A 724 23.10 -1.63 -6.55
CA TYR A 724 23.15 -0.42 -7.37
C TYR A 724 21.74 0.11 -7.70
N LEU A 725 20.83 -0.76 -8.10
CA LEU A 725 19.43 -0.38 -8.40
C LEU A 725 18.73 0.22 -7.17
N HIS A 726 18.93 -0.37 -6.00
CA HIS A 726 18.28 0.05 -4.75
C HIS A 726 18.86 1.31 -4.13
N LYS A 727 20.17 1.56 -4.29
CA LYS A 727 20.90 2.61 -3.55
C LYS A 727 21.47 3.73 -4.42
N ALA A 728 21.98 3.42 -5.61
CA ALA A 728 22.69 4.39 -6.44
C ALA A 728 21.81 5.03 -7.51
N CYS A 729 20.73 4.38 -7.91
CA CYS A 729 19.78 4.95 -8.87
C CYS A 729 18.96 6.09 -8.25
N THR A 730 18.68 7.13 -9.04
CA THR A 730 17.84 8.26 -8.64
C THR A 730 16.74 8.47 -9.70
N PRO A 731 15.46 8.17 -9.39
CA PRO A 731 14.99 7.49 -8.18
C PRO A 731 15.45 6.02 -8.09
N PRO A 732 15.49 5.43 -6.88
CA PRO A 732 15.75 4.00 -6.70
C PRO A 732 14.80 3.12 -7.51
N LEU A 733 15.31 1.95 -7.93
CA LEU A 733 14.58 1.05 -8.82
C LEU A 733 14.45 -0.34 -8.20
N ILE A 734 13.26 -0.90 -8.16
CA ILE A 734 12.98 -2.29 -7.79
C ILE A 734 12.85 -3.11 -9.05
N HIS A 735 13.59 -4.21 -9.17
CA HIS A 735 13.63 -5.05 -10.37
C HIS A 735 12.34 -5.86 -10.57
N ARG A 736 11.83 -6.48 -9.49
CA ARG A 736 10.52 -7.14 -9.43
C ARG A 736 10.39 -8.50 -10.14
N ASP A 737 11.42 -8.90 -10.92
CA ASP A 737 11.48 -10.22 -11.55
C ASP A 737 12.88 -10.84 -11.45
N VAL A 738 13.47 -10.81 -10.26
CA VAL A 738 14.77 -11.42 -9.97
C VAL A 738 14.61 -12.95 -9.98
N LYS A 739 15.34 -13.61 -10.90
CA LYS A 739 15.34 -15.08 -11.05
C LYS A 739 16.56 -15.54 -11.83
N THR A 740 16.94 -16.79 -11.73
CA THR A 740 18.10 -17.37 -12.41
C THR A 740 18.03 -17.25 -13.94
N ALA A 741 16.84 -17.21 -14.55
CA ALA A 741 16.66 -16.99 -15.97
C ALA A 741 16.94 -15.55 -16.43
N ASN A 742 16.93 -14.57 -15.53
CA ASN A 742 17.21 -13.16 -15.80
C ASN A 742 18.62 -12.74 -15.37
N ILE A 743 19.46 -13.70 -14.95
CA ILE A 743 20.90 -13.50 -14.71
C ILE A 743 21.64 -14.10 -15.90
N LEU A 744 22.19 -13.23 -16.74
CA LEU A 744 22.93 -13.59 -17.95
C LEU A 744 24.41 -13.61 -17.69
N LEU A 745 25.13 -14.49 -18.38
CA LEU A 745 26.55 -14.75 -18.21
C LEU A 745 27.33 -14.38 -19.47
N ASN A 746 28.54 -13.83 -19.31
CA ASN A 746 29.37 -13.36 -20.41
C ASN A 746 30.83 -13.79 -20.26
N GLY A 747 31.41 -14.18 -21.38
CA GLY A 747 32.84 -14.48 -21.50
C GLY A 747 33.32 -15.67 -20.66
N SER A 748 34.58 -16.02 -20.81
CA SER A 748 35.20 -17.17 -20.12
C SER A 748 35.24 -17.03 -18.59
N ASN A 749 35.13 -15.79 -18.09
CA ASN A 749 35.13 -15.50 -16.65
C ASN A 749 33.72 -15.58 -16.04
N LEU A 750 32.68 -15.84 -16.85
CA LEU A 750 31.27 -15.94 -16.45
C LEU A 750 30.79 -14.68 -15.69
N GLU A 751 31.17 -13.48 -16.18
CA GLU A 751 30.69 -12.22 -15.59
C GLU A 751 29.17 -12.19 -15.63
N ALA A 752 28.53 -11.97 -14.46
CA ALA A 752 27.07 -11.99 -14.39
C ALA A 752 26.45 -10.59 -14.50
N LYS A 753 25.37 -10.49 -15.29
CA LYS A 753 24.58 -9.27 -15.43
C LYS A 753 23.09 -9.56 -15.32
N ILE A 754 22.37 -8.72 -14.57
CA ILE A 754 20.91 -8.81 -14.47
C ILE A 754 20.27 -8.18 -15.68
N ALA A 755 19.24 -8.82 -16.23
CA ALA A 755 18.50 -8.46 -17.42
C ALA A 755 16.99 -8.43 -17.19
N ASP A 756 16.23 -7.91 -18.16
CA ASP A 756 14.77 -7.89 -18.25
C ASP A 756 14.10 -6.93 -17.22
N PHE A 757 14.20 -5.64 -17.52
CA PHE A 757 13.63 -4.56 -16.69
C PHE A 757 12.16 -4.23 -17.03
N GLY A 758 11.46 -5.06 -17.81
CA GLY A 758 10.09 -4.82 -18.25
C GLY A 758 9.06 -4.71 -17.13
N LEU A 759 9.35 -5.31 -15.97
CA LEU A 759 8.50 -5.24 -14.77
C LEU A 759 9.03 -4.27 -13.71
N SER A 760 10.17 -3.63 -13.92
CA SER A 760 10.83 -2.79 -12.94
C SER A 760 10.01 -1.54 -12.59
N LYS A 761 10.12 -1.09 -11.34
CA LYS A 761 9.36 0.04 -10.82
C LYS A 761 10.29 1.00 -10.08
N ALA A 762 10.31 2.26 -10.53
CA ALA A 762 10.94 3.33 -9.77
C ALA A 762 10.05 3.71 -8.57
N PHE A 763 10.65 3.94 -7.40
CA PHE A 763 9.94 4.49 -6.27
C PHE A 763 10.54 5.85 -5.91
N ASN A 764 9.66 6.85 -5.88
CA ASN A 764 10.05 8.22 -5.55
C ASN A 764 9.88 8.37 -4.05
N ASN A 765 10.93 8.22 -3.27
CA ASN A 765 11.23 9.02 -2.07
C ASN A 765 12.07 8.31 -1.03
N ASP A 766 12.94 9.08 -0.40
CA ASP A 766 13.65 8.79 0.85
C ASP A 766 12.72 8.54 2.06
N LEU A 767 11.39 8.63 1.88
CA LEU A 767 10.36 8.48 2.91
C LEU A 767 9.34 7.37 2.66
N GLN A 768 9.36 6.72 1.48
CA GLN A 768 8.47 5.58 1.20
C GLN A 768 9.29 4.28 1.17
N SER A 769 9.07 3.42 2.15
CA SER A 769 9.69 2.09 2.21
C SER A 769 9.15 1.10 1.16
N HIS A 770 8.06 1.42 0.45
CA HIS A 770 7.38 0.54 -0.50
C HIS A 770 6.50 1.30 -1.50
N VAL A 771 6.14 0.63 -2.60
CA VAL A 771 5.20 1.13 -3.64
C VAL A 771 4.01 0.18 -3.74
N SER A 772 2.81 0.70 -3.53
CA SER A 772 1.58 -0.09 -3.78
C SER A 772 1.41 -0.28 -5.28
N THR A 773 1.34 -1.55 -5.71
CA THR A 773 1.27 -1.89 -7.13
C THR A 773 0.70 -3.29 -7.33
N ARG A 774 0.10 -3.52 -8.50
CA ARG A 774 -0.37 -4.85 -8.89
C ARG A 774 0.75 -5.88 -8.74
N VAL A 775 0.42 -7.05 -8.17
CA VAL A 775 1.37 -8.16 -8.02
C VAL A 775 1.71 -8.71 -9.40
N VAL A 776 2.96 -8.63 -9.75
CA VAL A 776 3.54 -9.27 -10.93
C VAL A 776 4.91 -9.83 -10.56
N GLY A 777 5.34 -10.87 -11.27
CA GLY A 777 6.60 -11.58 -11.03
C GLY A 777 6.45 -13.05 -11.42
N THR A 778 7.51 -13.81 -11.25
CA THR A 778 7.56 -15.24 -11.63
C THR A 778 7.14 -16.13 -10.45
N PRO A 779 6.19 -17.07 -10.63
CA PRO A 779 5.82 -18.04 -9.58
C PRO A 779 7.05 -18.78 -9.02
N GLY A 780 7.11 -18.93 -7.69
CA GLY A 780 8.23 -19.52 -6.97
C GLY A 780 9.32 -18.55 -6.54
N TYR A 781 9.40 -17.33 -7.14
CA TYR A 781 10.29 -16.25 -6.71
C TYR A 781 9.54 -15.10 -6.04
N LEU A 782 8.22 -15.10 -6.14
CA LEU A 782 7.38 -14.00 -5.68
C LEU A 782 7.37 -13.91 -4.17
N ASP A 783 7.68 -12.72 -3.65
CA ASP A 783 7.67 -12.40 -2.23
C ASP A 783 6.26 -12.59 -1.64
N PRO A 784 6.07 -13.44 -0.61
CA PRO A 784 4.77 -13.67 0.01
C PRO A 784 4.17 -12.42 0.64
N GLU A 785 5.00 -11.54 1.23
CA GLU A 785 4.52 -10.29 1.81
C GLU A 785 4.07 -9.31 0.72
N TYR A 786 4.84 -9.17 -0.36
CA TYR A 786 4.41 -8.41 -1.53
C TYR A 786 3.13 -9.00 -2.15
N TYR A 787 3.05 -10.34 -2.25
CA TYR A 787 1.86 -11.02 -2.78
C TYR A 787 0.60 -10.73 -1.95
N THR A 788 0.71 -10.67 -0.63
CA THR A 788 -0.43 -10.48 0.28
C THR A 788 -0.73 -8.99 0.57
N SER A 789 0.32 -8.14 0.64
CA SER A 789 0.17 -6.73 1.01
C SER A 789 0.03 -5.79 -0.19
N PHE A 790 0.37 -6.22 -1.40
CA PHE A 790 0.48 -5.39 -2.62
C PHE A 790 1.53 -4.26 -2.48
N GLN A 791 2.37 -4.32 -1.45
CA GLN A 791 3.40 -3.34 -1.14
C GLN A 791 4.74 -3.83 -1.65
N LEU A 792 5.13 -3.32 -2.80
CA LEU A 792 6.43 -3.60 -3.39
C LEU A 792 7.51 -2.78 -2.71
N SER A 793 8.57 -3.42 -2.26
CA SER A 793 9.75 -2.78 -1.67
C SER A 793 11.05 -3.38 -2.21
N GLU A 794 12.19 -2.74 -1.92
CA GLU A 794 13.50 -3.34 -2.19
C GLU A 794 13.66 -4.74 -1.58
N LYS A 795 12.96 -4.99 -0.46
CA LYS A 795 12.96 -6.28 0.24
C LYS A 795 12.27 -7.41 -0.54
N SER A 796 11.43 -7.07 -1.51
CA SER A 796 10.82 -8.05 -2.42
C SER A 796 11.86 -8.62 -3.40
N ASP A 797 12.78 -7.79 -3.91
CA ASP A 797 13.93 -8.27 -4.69
C ASP A 797 14.88 -9.12 -3.84
N VAL A 798 15.07 -8.75 -2.56
CA VAL A 798 15.88 -9.53 -1.61
C VAL A 798 15.29 -10.93 -1.40
N TYR A 799 13.96 -11.05 -1.25
CA TYR A 799 13.29 -12.35 -1.16
C TYR A 799 13.54 -13.21 -2.41
N SER A 800 13.28 -12.63 -3.58
CA SER A 800 13.51 -13.31 -4.87
C SER A 800 14.99 -13.71 -5.06
N PHE A 801 15.91 -12.87 -4.62
CA PHE A 801 17.34 -13.17 -4.64
C PHE A 801 17.71 -14.29 -3.64
N GLY A 802 17.04 -14.36 -2.50
CA GLY A 802 17.17 -15.50 -1.56
C GLY A 802 16.79 -16.83 -2.21
N ILE A 803 15.77 -16.84 -3.09
CA ILE A 803 15.41 -18.03 -3.88
C ILE A 803 16.53 -18.36 -4.87
N VAL A 804 17.10 -17.35 -5.56
CA VAL A 804 18.26 -17.55 -6.46
C VAL A 804 19.44 -18.18 -5.70
N LEU A 805 19.75 -17.72 -4.49
CA LEU A 805 20.81 -18.30 -3.66
C LEU A 805 20.53 -19.78 -3.29
N LEU A 806 19.27 -20.12 -2.99
CA LEU A 806 18.89 -21.52 -2.76
C LEU A 806 19.08 -22.37 -4.03
N GLU A 807 18.69 -21.89 -5.22
CA GLU A 807 18.95 -22.58 -6.49
C GLU A 807 20.47 -22.78 -6.72
N VAL A 808 21.28 -21.77 -6.40
CA VAL A 808 22.74 -21.81 -6.55
C VAL A 808 23.37 -22.85 -5.63
N VAL A 809 22.90 -22.97 -4.37
CA VAL A 809 23.39 -23.95 -3.40
C VAL A 809 22.94 -25.37 -3.76
N THR A 810 21.69 -25.52 -4.17
CA THR A 810 21.02 -26.83 -4.24
C THR A 810 20.94 -27.42 -5.65
N GLY A 811 21.12 -26.62 -6.71
CA GLY A 811 20.83 -27.01 -8.08
C GLY A 811 19.34 -27.30 -8.34
N GLN A 812 18.45 -27.11 -7.35
CA GLN A 812 17.03 -27.45 -7.44
C GLN A 812 16.21 -26.25 -7.93
N PRO A 813 15.09 -26.49 -8.64
CA PRO A 813 14.19 -25.42 -9.04
C PRO A 813 13.42 -24.83 -7.85
N PRO A 814 12.86 -23.60 -7.95
CA PRO A 814 12.15 -22.93 -6.85
C PRO A 814 10.90 -23.68 -6.38
N ILE A 815 10.29 -24.46 -7.28
CA ILE A 815 9.18 -25.38 -6.97
C ILE A 815 9.64 -26.79 -7.36
N LEU A 816 9.81 -27.64 -6.35
CA LEU A 816 10.22 -29.02 -6.52
C LEU A 816 9.07 -29.91 -7.03
N PRO A 817 9.37 -31.14 -7.54
CA PRO A 817 8.34 -32.17 -7.72
C PRO A 817 7.47 -32.29 -6.46
N GLU A 818 6.18 -32.60 -6.59
CA GLU A 818 5.19 -32.61 -5.49
C GLU A 818 4.77 -31.22 -5.00
N SER A 819 5.08 -30.15 -5.76
CA SER A 819 4.69 -28.76 -5.44
C SER A 819 5.23 -28.22 -4.12
N VAL A 820 6.34 -28.74 -3.63
CA VAL A 820 7.03 -28.23 -2.42
C VAL A 820 7.90 -27.04 -2.81
N HIS A 821 7.76 -25.92 -2.07
CA HIS A 821 8.59 -24.74 -2.29
C HIS A 821 10.01 -24.95 -1.74
N ILE A 822 11.05 -24.54 -2.50
CA ILE A 822 12.46 -24.73 -2.16
C ILE A 822 12.83 -24.22 -0.76
N VAL A 823 12.23 -23.09 -0.32
CA VAL A 823 12.47 -22.54 1.03
C VAL A 823 12.03 -23.52 2.14
N GLN A 824 10.85 -24.12 2.00
CA GLN A 824 10.35 -25.07 3.00
C GLN A 824 11.20 -26.34 3.03
N TRP A 825 11.56 -26.83 1.85
CA TRP A 825 12.41 -28.00 1.68
C TRP A 825 13.80 -27.79 2.28
N ALA A 826 14.47 -26.68 1.99
CA ALA A 826 15.79 -26.33 2.50
C ALA A 826 15.74 -26.09 4.02
N ARG A 827 14.78 -25.30 4.52
CA ARG A 827 14.63 -24.99 5.95
C ARG A 827 14.44 -26.25 6.80
N GLN A 828 13.67 -27.22 6.32
CA GLN A 828 13.43 -28.46 7.03
C GLN A 828 14.70 -29.32 7.19
N ARG A 829 15.62 -29.33 6.19
CA ARG A 829 16.85 -30.10 6.21
C ARG A 829 17.96 -29.40 6.99
N LEU A 830 18.14 -28.13 6.73
CA LEU A 830 19.13 -27.29 7.43
C LEU A 830 18.85 -27.19 8.94
N ALA A 831 17.58 -27.18 9.36
CA ALA A 831 17.22 -27.26 10.78
C ALA A 831 17.64 -28.54 11.47
N LYS A 832 17.93 -29.64 10.72
CA LYS A 832 18.47 -30.89 11.24
C LYS A 832 20.00 -30.96 11.21
N GLY A 833 20.65 -29.89 10.72
CA GLY A 833 22.10 -29.85 10.52
C GLY A 833 22.60 -30.63 9.29
N ASP A 834 21.68 -31.01 8.39
CA ASP A 834 21.96 -31.84 7.23
C ASP A 834 22.18 -30.99 5.99
N ILE A 835 23.33 -30.31 5.89
CA ILE A 835 23.74 -29.52 4.74
C ILE A 835 24.11 -30.39 3.53
N GLU A 836 24.72 -31.55 3.77
CA GLU A 836 25.18 -32.44 2.69
C GLU A 836 24.03 -32.92 1.80
N SER A 837 22.85 -33.14 2.38
CA SER A 837 21.64 -33.49 1.61
C SER A 837 21.00 -32.33 0.86
N VAL A 838 21.49 -31.11 1.06
CA VAL A 838 20.95 -29.88 0.45
C VAL A 838 21.82 -29.39 -0.70
N VAL A 839 23.13 -29.65 -0.62
CA VAL A 839 24.10 -29.19 -1.61
C VAL A 839 23.94 -29.94 -2.94
N ASP A 840 24.14 -29.22 -4.04
CA ASP A 840 24.09 -29.79 -5.38
C ASP A 840 25.19 -30.83 -5.60
N ASP A 841 24.80 -32.08 -5.91
CA ASP A 841 25.70 -33.20 -6.17
C ASP A 841 26.68 -32.91 -7.32
N ASN A 842 26.33 -32.04 -8.27
CA ASN A 842 27.20 -31.64 -9.36
C ASN A 842 28.46 -30.89 -8.92
N MET A 843 28.52 -30.37 -7.69
CA MET A 843 29.73 -29.72 -7.12
C MET A 843 30.77 -30.75 -6.65
N GLN A 844 30.44 -32.03 -6.61
CA GLN A 844 31.36 -33.19 -6.34
C GLN A 844 32.19 -33.04 -5.05
N GLY A 845 31.67 -32.40 -4.01
CA GLY A 845 32.37 -32.16 -2.75
C GLY A 845 33.52 -31.15 -2.83
N ARG A 846 33.68 -30.43 -3.95
CA ARG A 846 34.75 -29.41 -4.15
C ARG A 846 34.24 -28.02 -3.70
N TYR A 847 34.15 -27.84 -2.41
CA TYR A 847 33.69 -26.56 -1.79
C TYR A 847 34.12 -26.51 -0.32
N ASP A 848 34.28 -25.31 0.22
CA ASP A 848 34.38 -25.10 1.67
C ASP A 848 33.00 -25.20 2.32
N LEU A 849 32.84 -26.10 3.28
CA LEU A 849 31.56 -26.37 3.93
C LEU A 849 31.02 -25.16 4.69
N ASN A 850 31.92 -24.36 5.33
CA ASN A 850 31.52 -23.17 6.07
C ASN A 850 31.03 -22.06 5.11
N SER A 851 31.66 -21.95 3.93
CA SER A 851 31.25 -21.04 2.87
C SER A 851 29.84 -21.39 2.40
N VAL A 852 29.55 -22.67 2.14
CA VAL A 852 28.22 -23.14 1.73
C VAL A 852 27.18 -22.89 2.83
N TRP A 853 27.46 -23.24 4.09
CA TRP A 853 26.61 -22.98 5.24
C TRP A 853 26.22 -21.50 5.36
N LYS A 854 27.22 -20.63 5.22
CA LYS A 854 27.02 -19.20 5.30
C LYS A 854 26.07 -18.67 4.22
N VAL A 855 26.19 -19.16 2.98
CA VAL A 855 25.28 -18.77 1.89
C VAL A 855 23.88 -19.37 2.08
N ALA A 856 23.77 -20.61 2.57
CA ALA A 856 22.48 -21.24 2.85
C ALA A 856 21.72 -20.47 3.97
N ASP A 857 22.41 -20.10 5.04
CA ASP A 857 21.83 -19.26 6.13
C ASP A 857 21.43 -17.89 5.61
N LEU A 858 22.28 -17.23 4.81
CA LEU A 858 21.95 -15.96 4.17
C LEU A 858 20.71 -16.07 3.30
N ALA A 859 20.57 -17.11 2.49
CA ALA A 859 19.42 -17.35 1.64
C ALA A 859 18.12 -17.52 2.47
N LEU A 860 18.19 -18.24 3.60
CA LEU A 860 17.05 -18.37 4.52
C LEU A 860 16.67 -17.03 5.16
N ARG A 861 17.64 -16.20 5.55
CA ARG A 861 17.38 -14.84 6.07
C ARG A 861 16.79 -13.91 5.01
N CYS A 862 17.22 -14.02 3.76
CA CYS A 862 16.61 -13.29 2.65
C CYS A 862 15.15 -13.71 2.42
N THR A 863 14.81 -14.97 2.68
CA THR A 863 13.46 -15.52 2.48
C THR A 863 12.58 -15.52 3.74
N GLU A 864 12.90 -14.68 4.74
CA GLU A 864 12.02 -14.46 5.89
C GLU A 864 10.65 -13.90 5.47
N GLN A 865 9.58 -14.29 6.21
CA GLN A 865 8.23 -13.88 5.85
C GLN A 865 8.04 -12.37 5.95
N ALA A 866 8.54 -11.75 7.03
CA ALA A 866 8.45 -10.31 7.23
C ALA A 866 9.62 -9.59 6.53
N ALA A 867 9.34 -8.66 5.62
CA ALA A 867 10.33 -7.86 4.89
C ALA A 867 11.30 -7.12 5.82
N SER A 868 10.83 -6.69 7.00
CA SER A 868 11.64 -6.01 8.02
C SER A 868 12.76 -6.88 8.61
N GLN A 869 12.63 -8.20 8.54
CA GLN A 869 13.62 -9.16 9.06
C GLN A 869 14.67 -9.55 8.01
N ARG A 870 14.41 -9.25 6.73
CA ARG A 870 15.33 -9.54 5.63
C ARG A 870 16.50 -8.55 5.64
N PRO A 871 17.71 -8.99 5.27
CA PRO A 871 18.87 -8.10 5.09
C PRO A 871 18.62 -7.09 3.95
N THR A 872 19.46 -6.09 3.83
CA THR A 872 19.55 -5.25 2.62
C THR A 872 20.46 -5.91 1.58
N MET A 873 20.37 -5.49 0.29
CA MET A 873 21.32 -6.01 -0.70
C MET A 873 22.78 -5.65 -0.39
N ALA A 874 23.06 -4.54 0.29
CA ALA A 874 24.39 -4.22 0.79
C ALA A 874 24.90 -5.26 1.81
N ASP A 875 24.05 -5.69 2.74
CA ASP A 875 24.39 -6.75 3.70
C ASP A 875 24.63 -8.09 2.99
N VAL A 876 23.84 -8.40 1.96
CA VAL A 876 23.99 -9.60 1.12
C VAL A 876 25.34 -9.58 0.40
N VAL A 877 25.73 -8.45 -0.19
CA VAL A 877 27.03 -8.29 -0.85
C VAL A 877 28.20 -8.53 0.11
N VAL A 878 28.13 -8.01 1.34
CA VAL A 878 29.16 -8.25 2.36
C VAL A 878 29.28 -9.74 2.70
N GLN A 879 28.14 -10.38 2.97
CA GLN A 879 28.10 -11.81 3.34
C GLN A 879 28.62 -12.73 2.22
N LEU A 880 28.30 -12.41 0.95
CA LEU A 880 28.79 -13.18 -0.20
C LEU A 880 30.30 -12.97 -0.41
N LYS A 881 30.85 -11.77 -0.16
CA LYS A 881 32.31 -11.54 -0.18
C LYS A 881 33.02 -12.37 0.87
N GLU A 882 32.52 -12.38 2.10
CA GLU A 882 33.07 -13.18 3.17
C GLU A 882 33.02 -14.70 2.88
N SER A 883 31.95 -15.16 2.22
CA SER A 883 31.80 -16.54 1.79
C SER A 883 32.79 -16.90 0.67
N LEU A 884 33.04 -15.98 -0.25
CA LEU A 884 34.04 -16.15 -1.30
C LEU A 884 35.48 -16.19 -0.74
N GLU A 885 35.78 -15.37 0.27
CA GLU A 885 37.08 -15.37 0.96
C GLU A 885 37.35 -16.71 1.67
N LEU A 886 36.32 -17.34 2.29
CA LEU A 886 36.43 -18.66 2.89
C LEU A 886 36.79 -19.71 1.83
N GLU A 887 36.11 -19.70 0.69
CA GLU A 887 36.33 -20.61 -0.42
C GLU A 887 37.76 -20.45 -1.01
N GLU A 888 38.21 -19.21 -1.23
CA GLU A 888 39.56 -18.93 -1.75
C GLU A 888 40.67 -19.25 -0.75
N GLY A 889 40.36 -19.25 0.55
CA GLY A 889 41.28 -19.69 1.60
C GLY A 889 41.49 -21.21 1.57
N CYS A 890 40.42 -21.98 1.38
CA CYS A 890 40.45 -23.42 1.27
C CYS A 890 41.23 -23.89 0.03
N GLU A 891 40.99 -23.28 -1.13
CA GLU A 891 41.77 -23.62 -2.37
C GLU A 891 43.27 -23.38 -2.21
N ARG A 892 43.71 -22.36 -1.50
CA ARG A 892 45.16 -22.09 -1.25
C ARG A 892 45.78 -23.17 -0.40
N VAL A 893 45.08 -23.71 0.58
CA VAL A 893 45.59 -24.78 1.44
C VAL A 893 45.69 -26.12 0.66
N HIS A 894 44.73 -26.46 -0.16
CA HIS A 894 44.75 -27.67 -0.99
C HIS A 894 45.77 -27.60 -2.13
N GLY A 895 45.97 -26.43 -2.73
CA GLY A 895 47.00 -26.20 -3.74
C GLY A 895 48.43 -26.34 -3.23
N PHE A 896 48.68 -26.08 -1.94
CA PHE A 896 50.00 -26.28 -1.32
C PHE A 896 50.32 -27.77 -1.09
N TYR A 897 49.32 -28.63 -0.89
CA TYR A 897 49.51 -30.07 -0.70
C TYR A 897 49.59 -30.87 -2.01
N ALA A 898 49.10 -30.32 -3.13
CA ALA A 898 49.17 -30.98 -4.45
C ALA A 898 50.50 -30.65 -5.21
N GLY A 899 51.32 -29.70 -4.77
CA GLY A 899 52.54 -29.28 -5.44
C GLY A 899 53.86 -29.87 -4.87
N SER A 900 53.81 -30.79 -3.88
CA SER A 900 55.02 -31.36 -3.26
C SER A 900 55.09 -32.87 -3.35
N GLY A 901 54.68 -33.44 -4.46
CA GLY A 901 54.73 -34.89 -4.67
C GLY A 901 55.41 -35.26 -5.99
N ASP A 902 56.72 -35.03 -6.15
CA ASP A 902 57.61 -35.78 -7.01
C ASP A 902 59.05 -35.46 -6.67
N GLU A 903 59.71 -36.38 -6.07
CA GLU A 903 61.10 -36.81 -5.98
C GLU A 903 61.50 -37.26 -4.57
N TYR A 904 61.55 -38.57 -4.37
CA TYR A 904 62.66 -39.38 -3.90
C TYR A 904 62.13 -40.78 -3.56
N ALA A 905 62.57 -41.73 -4.42
CA ALA A 905 62.49 -43.18 -4.20
C ALA A 905 63.65 -43.63 -3.32
N GLU A 906 63.42 -44.76 -2.61
CA GLU A 906 64.37 -45.74 -1.98
C GLU A 906 64.93 -45.32 -0.60
N SER A 907 64.65 -46.00 0.46
CA SER A 907 65.04 -47.29 0.89
C SER A 907 64.81 -47.55 2.39
N SER A 908 64.37 -48.79 2.62
CA SER A 908 64.68 -49.77 3.72
C SER A 908 64.28 -49.43 5.15
N ASP A 909 63.40 -50.37 5.56
CA ASP A 909 63.44 -51.22 6.76
C ASP A 909 63.40 -50.68 8.19
N ALA A 910 62.43 -51.24 8.87
CA ALA A 910 62.48 -51.86 10.20
C ALA A 910 62.10 -50.95 11.41
N ALA A 911 61.20 -51.56 12.08
CA ALA A 911 61.02 -51.68 13.51
C ALA A 911 59.84 -50.96 14.20
N SER A 912 58.81 -51.80 14.40
CA SER A 912 58.09 -52.07 15.66
C SER A 912 58.20 -51.09 16.81
N GLN A 913 57.15 -50.71 17.32
CA GLN A 913 56.55 -50.85 18.66
C GLN A 913 55.69 -49.67 19.15
N SER A 914 54.46 -50.04 19.34
CA SER A 914 53.62 -49.76 20.51
C SER A 914 53.79 -48.44 21.27
N THR A 915 52.74 -47.67 21.41
CA THR A 915 51.90 -47.59 22.63
C THR A 915 50.87 -46.44 22.55
N GLN A 916 49.68 -46.84 22.92
CA GLN A 916 48.68 -46.14 23.72
C GLN A 916 48.20 -44.74 23.34
N SER A 917 46.97 -44.68 22.90
CA SER A 917 45.83 -44.13 23.67
C SER A 917 45.96 -42.71 24.18
N GLY A 918 45.23 -41.83 23.53
CA GLY A 918 44.90 -40.53 24.06
C GLY A 918 43.63 -40.00 23.39
N ARG A 919 42.48 -40.37 23.98
CA ARG A 919 41.17 -39.76 23.69
C ARG A 919 41.29 -38.27 23.98
N VAL A 920 40.98 -37.42 23.04
CA VAL A 920 40.42 -36.08 23.31
C VAL A 920 39.11 -36.02 22.59
N GLN A 921 38.05 -36.21 23.38
CA GLN A 921 36.69 -35.72 23.08
C GLN A 921 36.63 -34.23 23.33
N ASP A 922 35.68 -33.63 22.65
CA ASP A 922 35.02 -32.36 22.90
C ASP A 922 35.67 -31.11 22.31
N LEU A 923 34.97 -30.60 21.29
CA LEU A 923 34.31 -29.30 21.31
C LEU A 923 33.69 -29.00 19.93
N VAL A 924 32.46 -29.52 19.73
CA VAL A 924 31.55 -28.91 18.74
C VAL A 924 30.31 -28.49 19.52
N SER A 925 30.23 -27.22 19.88
CA SER A 925 29.01 -26.56 20.32
C SER A 925 28.59 -25.58 19.24
N GLY A 926 27.60 -25.97 18.46
CA GLY A 926 26.86 -25.07 17.60
C GLY A 926 25.97 -24.12 18.42
N PRO A 927 25.66 -22.92 17.91
CA PRO A 927 24.83 -21.98 18.64
C PRO A 927 23.38 -22.48 18.70
N ALA A 928 22.86 -22.49 19.92
CA ALA A 928 21.48 -22.80 20.24
C ALA A 928 20.52 -21.77 19.63
N ALA A 929 19.43 -22.28 19.09
CA ALA A 929 18.27 -21.50 18.64
C ALA A 929 17.68 -20.66 19.79
N ARG A 930 17.45 -19.39 19.50
CA ARG A 930 16.49 -18.51 20.19
C ARG A 930 15.49 -17.96 19.21
#